data_106519534856d10ac7e3f4615ff5bb48
#
_entry.id   106519534856d10ac7e3f4615ff5bb48
#
_cell.length_a   1.000
_cell.length_b   1.000
_cell.length_c   1.000
_cell.angle_alpha   90.00
_cell.angle_beta   90.00
_cell.angle_gamma   90.00
#
_symmetry.space_group_name_H-M   'P 1'
#
loop_
_entity.id
_entity.type
_entity.pdbx_description
1 polymer ?
#
loop_
_entity_poly.entity_id
_entity_poly.type
_entity_poly.pdbx_seq_one_letter_code
_entity_poly.pdbx_strand_id
1 'polypeptide(L)'
;MALLYVCTAQAALPDYLYEEWRKSPYPAKGQTVTVNPSPLLWPSARYWEKREVSYNVYLSQDSLFPADRTYRSLNQKYCMYNPHRKLEEGKWFWKYEEVENGKVIPKGTYSFHVASGTEGTVTPDFRSFVENIMKEHPRVMNYGRSMEEIHAKAPSHPLYAKMIREAEKVVAAEPYRGAVSDANPAKARRLSQKAGKEVEAFRCLLEGYTLSGKKEMRDALLERTDILLTWPTDDLLGSKVLTSLALVYDMLYEELDAKVKEQILQTIDKQFQAGLKKWPGYIEARQVENHFWQMEIAGNFTAALATLHHLESAEKMLEYTYELFIARFPNLATPEGGWAEGEGYYSVNQSAIVDMALLLKKIGHIDIFQTEWYRNLPDYFTYFSPVAAPVSGFGDMHDRVASGSLKGKSEMLVIGCEEKNPEAIYRLFTSLRPVDSYYGSPLEQGYWKSPLAKIEPWYQIVNDIRLSDKDVRKPAHLPHDKVFEGVGAAALHVDVLDPAQNTTVFFRSSPFGAKGHMHANQNSFNISRKGERVFYSTGYYTSFADPHALTSYRHTRAHNTILLNGYGQAFGHEGYGWIKRHLEGSGMSYVCGDASRAYQEVTDRQFLDLMKQNGIEQNAHFGMGKSGMKKYERHLIFVRPDLVVVYDVLQAEQSSEWSLLLHTLQPSALDKEGRLEVQTARSMAQAQVYGSTALKAEVSDRYFSPAVDFKKKYKQGTPPAYHATFKNEEKVADMRLLTFIQLGDKGGSLPEIKPEGKGCWRIGEVSVQAELDGKKAPRAIVRYKDQVLEITADKTLLKDGKQQKVAENLQPVGNYAF
;
A
#
# COMPACT_ATOMS: atom_id res chain seq x y z
N MET A 1 -6.89 -43.45 39.53
CA MET A 1 -6.03 -42.43 38.96
C MET A 1 -6.44 -42.24 37.51
N ALA A 2 -7.36 -41.33 37.28
CA ALA A 2 -7.85 -41.00 35.94
C ALA A 2 -7.04 -39.83 35.43
N LEU A 3 -6.26 -40.07 34.36
CA LEU A 3 -5.57 -38.99 33.64
C LEU A 3 -6.62 -38.19 32.86
N LEU A 4 -6.89 -36.98 33.31
CA LEU A 4 -7.57 -35.96 32.53
C LEU A 4 -6.64 -35.56 31.38
N TYR A 5 -6.95 -36.04 30.19
CA TYR A 5 -6.50 -35.42 28.93
C TYR A 5 -7.18 -34.07 28.82
N VAL A 6 -6.51 -33.01 29.18
CA VAL A 6 -6.90 -31.65 28.78
C VAL A 6 -6.48 -31.52 27.33
N CYS A 7 -7.40 -31.85 26.40
CA CYS A 7 -7.32 -31.32 25.04
C CYS A 7 -7.43 -29.80 25.15
N THR A 8 -6.34 -29.09 25.09
CA THR A 8 -6.34 -27.68 24.72
C THR A 8 -6.74 -27.62 23.24
N ALA A 9 -8.03 -27.64 23.00
CA ALA A 9 -8.54 -27.22 21.70
C ALA A 9 -7.98 -25.81 21.48
N GLN A 10 -7.11 -25.67 20.48
CA GLN A 10 -6.80 -24.36 19.91
C GLN A 10 -8.15 -23.76 19.55
N ALA A 11 -8.55 -22.74 20.30
CA ALA A 11 -9.81 -22.05 20.01
C ALA A 11 -9.68 -21.52 18.58
N ALA A 12 -10.38 -22.15 17.65
CA ALA A 12 -10.57 -21.60 16.34
C ALA A 12 -11.09 -20.17 16.54
N LEU A 13 -10.49 -19.22 15.87
CA LEU A 13 -10.99 -17.85 15.90
C LEU A 13 -12.48 -17.89 15.56
N PRO A 14 -13.34 -17.22 16.30
CA PRO A 14 -14.77 -17.21 16.01
C PRO A 14 -15.01 -16.76 14.56
N ASP A 15 -15.88 -17.45 13.84
CA ASP A 15 -16.14 -17.14 12.41
C ASP A 15 -16.60 -15.69 12.20
N TYR A 16 -17.29 -15.08 13.19
CA TYR A 16 -17.70 -13.69 13.13
C TYR A 16 -16.52 -12.70 13.04
N LEU A 17 -15.32 -13.01 13.53
CA LEU A 17 -14.15 -12.17 13.38
C LEU A 17 -13.69 -12.05 11.92
N TYR A 18 -14.10 -12.97 11.06
CA TYR A 18 -13.76 -12.96 9.65
C TYR A 18 -14.83 -12.35 8.75
N GLU A 19 -16.09 -12.46 9.14
CA GLU A 19 -17.21 -11.96 8.33
C GLU A 19 -17.64 -10.56 8.74
N GLU A 20 -17.52 -10.22 10.03
CA GLU A 20 -18.04 -8.96 10.59
C GLU A 20 -17.00 -7.92 10.95
N TRP A 21 -15.70 -8.24 10.95
CA TRP A 21 -14.67 -7.27 11.37
C TRP A 21 -14.74 -5.95 10.58
N ARG A 22 -15.11 -5.99 9.31
CA ARG A 22 -15.32 -4.80 8.45
C ARG A 22 -16.53 -3.97 8.83
N LYS A 23 -17.44 -4.54 9.59
CA LYS A 23 -18.63 -3.88 10.13
C LYS A 23 -18.50 -3.61 11.64
N SER A 24 -17.33 -3.85 12.19
CA SER A 24 -17.08 -3.63 13.61
C SER A 24 -16.78 -2.16 13.89
N PRO A 25 -17.39 -1.57 14.92
CA PRO A 25 -17.04 -0.24 15.36
C PRO A 25 -15.59 -0.15 15.86
N TYR A 26 -14.94 0.99 15.65
CA TYR A 26 -13.59 1.27 16.12
C TYR A 26 -13.57 2.50 17.04
N PRO A 27 -12.86 2.49 18.17
CA PRO A 27 -12.14 1.35 18.75
C PRO A 27 -13.06 0.20 19.15
N ALA A 28 -12.58 -1.04 18.94
CA ALA A 28 -13.32 -2.24 19.31
C ALA A 28 -13.42 -2.39 20.85
N LYS A 29 -14.42 -3.16 21.30
CA LYS A 29 -14.66 -3.36 22.74
C LYS A 29 -13.42 -3.89 23.46
N GLY A 30 -12.90 -3.11 24.42
CA GLY A 30 -11.75 -3.46 25.24
C GLY A 30 -10.40 -3.23 24.56
N GLN A 31 -10.36 -2.67 23.36
CA GLN A 31 -9.14 -2.39 22.63
C GLN A 31 -8.28 -1.35 23.36
N THR A 32 -6.95 -1.54 23.38
CA THR A 32 -6.01 -0.47 23.69
C THR A 32 -5.67 0.26 22.40
N VAL A 33 -5.91 1.58 22.37
CA VAL A 33 -5.67 2.38 21.16
C VAL A 33 -4.19 2.75 21.05
N THR A 34 -3.72 2.87 19.82
CA THR A 34 -2.32 3.21 19.50
C THR A 34 -2.11 4.70 19.24
N VAL A 35 -3.20 5.47 19.05
CA VAL A 35 -3.16 6.92 18.81
C VAL A 35 -4.08 7.65 19.79
N ASN A 36 -3.69 8.88 20.19
CA ASN A 36 -4.47 9.72 21.09
C ASN A 36 -4.54 11.18 20.58
N PRO A 37 -5.72 11.70 20.20
CA PRO A 37 -7.04 11.06 20.31
C PRO A 37 -7.25 9.98 19.25
N SER A 38 -7.96 8.91 19.64
CA SER A 38 -8.43 7.91 18.68
C SER A 38 -9.71 8.40 18.03
N PRO A 39 -9.86 8.31 16.68
CA PRO A 39 -11.15 8.52 16.06
C PRO A 39 -12.14 7.44 16.49
N LEU A 40 -13.42 7.77 16.49
CA LEU A 40 -14.51 6.81 16.65
C LEU A 40 -15.15 6.58 15.29
N LEU A 41 -15.23 5.32 14.86
CA LEU A 41 -15.73 4.94 13.54
C LEU A 41 -16.77 3.84 13.69
N TRP A 42 -17.78 3.85 12.85
CA TRP A 42 -18.83 2.82 12.86
C TRP A 42 -19.34 2.48 11.46
N PRO A 43 -19.96 1.30 11.29
CA PRO A 43 -20.52 0.89 10.00
C PRO A 43 -21.59 1.85 9.52
N SER A 44 -21.52 2.22 8.26
CA SER A 44 -22.51 3.08 7.65
C SER A 44 -23.78 2.31 7.27
N ALA A 45 -24.94 2.69 7.82
CA ALA A 45 -26.23 2.15 7.41
C ALA A 45 -26.53 2.44 5.93
N ARG A 46 -26.11 3.60 5.44
CA ARG A 46 -26.25 3.98 4.03
C ARG A 46 -25.47 3.07 3.10
N TYR A 47 -24.22 2.75 3.42
CA TYR A 47 -23.37 1.90 2.58
C TYR A 47 -23.77 0.42 2.66
N TRP A 48 -23.95 -0.11 3.87
CA TRP A 48 -24.19 -1.53 4.09
C TRP A 48 -25.65 -1.95 3.96
N GLU A 49 -26.58 -1.13 4.48
CA GLU A 49 -28.01 -1.48 4.62
C GLU A 49 -28.91 -0.69 3.66
N LYS A 50 -28.34 0.29 2.93
CA LYS A 50 -29.07 1.17 2.00
C LYS A 50 -30.17 2.00 2.70
N ARG A 51 -29.96 2.36 3.99
CA ARG A 51 -30.85 3.22 4.77
C ARG A 51 -30.26 4.61 4.95
N GLU A 52 -31.08 5.64 4.80
CA GLU A 52 -30.71 7.02 5.07
C GLU A 52 -30.97 7.34 6.55
N VAL A 53 -29.88 7.52 7.30
CA VAL A 53 -29.91 7.82 8.73
C VAL A 53 -28.92 8.96 9.03
N SER A 54 -29.15 9.62 10.17
CA SER A 54 -28.12 10.43 10.82
C SER A 54 -27.64 9.73 12.10
N TYR A 55 -26.56 10.20 12.68
CA TYR A 55 -25.93 9.56 13.83
C TYR A 55 -25.79 10.53 14.98
N ASN A 56 -26.01 10.01 16.20
CA ASN A 56 -25.57 10.63 17.44
C ASN A 56 -24.40 9.81 17.98
N VAL A 57 -23.33 10.45 18.41
CA VAL A 57 -22.18 9.81 19.04
C VAL A 57 -21.84 10.43 20.38
N TYR A 58 -21.41 9.61 21.32
CA TYR A 58 -21.11 10.01 22.69
C TYR A 58 -19.81 9.36 23.14
N LEU A 59 -18.97 10.12 23.84
CA LEU A 59 -17.68 9.68 24.38
C LEU A 59 -17.52 10.17 25.83
N SER A 60 -17.23 9.27 26.77
CA SER A 60 -17.05 9.60 28.19
C SER A 60 -16.14 8.59 28.90
N GLN A 61 -15.54 8.97 30.02
CA GLN A 61 -14.93 8.03 30.97
C GLN A 61 -15.96 7.35 31.88
N ASP A 62 -17.19 7.83 31.87
CA ASP A 62 -18.31 7.25 32.64
C ASP A 62 -19.27 6.51 31.70
N SER A 63 -19.51 5.23 32.00
CA SER A 63 -20.40 4.37 31.19
C SER A 63 -21.88 4.80 31.19
N LEU A 64 -22.26 5.72 32.08
CA LEU A 64 -23.62 6.28 32.15
C LEU A 64 -23.76 7.53 31.28
N PHE A 65 -22.68 8.08 30.72
CA PHE A 65 -22.68 9.24 29.85
C PHE A 65 -23.37 10.48 30.46
N PRO A 66 -22.99 10.97 31.65
CA PRO A 66 -23.56 12.15 32.24
C PRO A 66 -23.30 13.37 31.36
N ALA A 67 -24.28 14.26 31.24
CA ALA A 67 -24.27 15.34 30.25
C ALA A 67 -23.10 16.33 30.40
N ASP A 68 -22.64 16.54 31.64
CA ASP A 68 -21.55 17.44 32.01
C ASP A 68 -20.15 16.87 31.72
N ARG A 69 -20.02 15.55 31.53
CA ARG A 69 -18.76 14.84 31.30
C ARG A 69 -18.75 13.98 30.02
N THR A 70 -19.65 14.27 29.11
CA THR A 70 -19.81 13.53 27.85
C THR A 70 -19.58 14.44 26.65
N TYR A 71 -18.57 14.11 25.84
CA TYR A 71 -18.41 14.68 24.53
C TYR A 71 -19.43 14.06 23.56
N ARG A 72 -20.00 14.88 22.69
CA ARG A 72 -21.08 14.41 21.80
C ARG A 72 -21.08 15.15 20.47
N SER A 73 -21.48 14.46 19.42
CA SER A 73 -21.91 15.03 18.14
C SER A 73 -23.31 14.47 17.81
N LEU A 74 -24.21 15.31 17.37
CA LEU A 74 -25.61 14.94 17.17
C LEU A 74 -26.04 15.20 15.72
N ASN A 75 -26.89 14.30 15.19
CA ASN A 75 -27.50 14.43 13.87
C ASN A 75 -26.49 14.54 12.70
N GLN A 76 -25.28 14.02 12.84
CA GLN A 76 -24.30 14.02 11.76
C GLN A 76 -24.63 12.95 10.70
N LYS A 77 -24.28 13.20 9.44
CA LYS A 77 -24.58 12.29 8.31
C LYS A 77 -23.47 11.26 8.04
N TYR A 78 -22.27 11.49 8.53
CA TYR A 78 -21.10 10.63 8.32
C TYR A 78 -20.82 9.75 9.53
N CYS A 79 -20.19 8.61 9.30
CA CYS A 79 -19.99 7.55 10.30
C CYS A 79 -18.60 7.62 10.96
N MET A 80 -18.20 8.81 11.41
CA MET A 80 -16.92 9.07 12.08
C MET A 80 -17.04 10.22 13.07
N TYR A 81 -16.17 10.25 14.09
CA TYR A 81 -16.07 11.33 15.06
C TYR A 81 -14.63 11.49 15.54
N ASN A 82 -14.08 12.68 15.41
CA ASN A 82 -12.76 13.05 15.92
C ASN A 82 -12.93 13.85 17.24
N PRO A 83 -12.31 13.43 18.35
CA PRO A 83 -12.43 14.15 19.62
C PRO A 83 -11.72 15.52 19.65
N HIS A 84 -10.73 15.76 18.79
CA HIS A 84 -9.93 17.00 18.70
C HIS A 84 -9.30 17.46 20.04
N ARG A 85 -9.04 16.53 20.92
CA ARG A 85 -8.42 16.77 22.23
C ARG A 85 -7.69 15.54 22.72
N LYS A 86 -6.60 15.73 23.42
CA LYS A 86 -5.92 14.62 24.07
C LYS A 86 -6.86 14.00 25.11
N LEU A 87 -7.05 12.70 25.03
CA LEU A 87 -7.81 11.94 26.00
C LEU A 87 -6.92 11.59 27.19
N GLU A 88 -7.46 11.61 28.40
CA GLU A 88 -6.74 11.14 29.59
C GLU A 88 -6.48 9.65 29.54
N GLU A 89 -5.41 9.21 30.22
CA GLU A 89 -5.12 7.79 30.37
C GLU A 89 -6.26 7.06 31.09
N GLY A 90 -6.46 5.80 30.74
CA GLY A 90 -7.48 4.98 31.37
C GLY A 90 -8.55 4.49 30.40
N LYS A 91 -9.64 4.04 30.99
CA LYS A 91 -10.76 3.45 30.28
C LYS A 91 -11.74 4.53 29.81
N TRP A 92 -12.11 4.46 28.55
CA TRP A 92 -13.11 5.28 27.91
C TRP A 92 -14.28 4.45 27.42
N PHE A 93 -15.48 5.03 27.43
CA PHE A 93 -16.71 4.45 26.88
C PHE A 93 -17.20 5.34 25.76
N TRP A 94 -17.74 4.70 24.72
CA TRP A 94 -18.39 5.41 23.64
C TRP A 94 -19.58 4.62 23.12
N LYS A 95 -20.52 5.32 22.53
CA LYS A 95 -21.70 4.74 21.88
C LYS A 95 -22.11 5.59 20.70
N TYR A 96 -22.81 4.96 19.77
CA TYR A 96 -23.51 5.68 18.72
C TYR A 96 -24.94 5.18 18.59
N GLU A 97 -25.78 6.05 18.02
CA GLU A 97 -27.18 5.82 17.78
C GLU A 97 -27.49 6.22 16.34
N GLU A 98 -28.33 5.46 15.65
CA GLU A 98 -28.92 5.88 14.38
C GLU A 98 -30.21 6.66 14.65
N VAL A 99 -30.40 7.73 13.88
CA VAL A 99 -31.62 8.52 13.91
C VAL A 99 -32.31 8.41 12.56
N GLU A 100 -33.43 7.72 12.51
CA GLU A 100 -34.20 7.46 11.31
C GLU A 100 -35.65 7.95 11.49
N ASN A 101 -36.07 8.90 10.66
CA ASN A 101 -37.41 9.49 10.75
C ASN A 101 -37.79 9.99 12.18
N GLY A 102 -36.82 10.57 12.89
CA GLY A 102 -36.97 11.05 14.25
C GLY A 102 -36.90 9.98 15.34
N LYS A 103 -36.81 8.71 14.98
CA LYS A 103 -36.66 7.60 15.92
C LYS A 103 -35.17 7.33 16.18
N VAL A 104 -34.78 7.28 17.45
CA VAL A 104 -33.41 6.95 17.89
C VAL A 104 -33.28 5.42 18.07
N ILE A 105 -32.28 4.83 17.43
CA ILE A 105 -32.00 3.39 17.46
C ILE A 105 -30.60 3.21 18.06
N PRO A 106 -30.46 2.75 19.32
CA PRO A 106 -29.15 2.49 19.92
C PRO A 106 -28.43 1.34 19.21
N LYS A 107 -27.11 1.48 18.99
CA LYS A 107 -26.26 0.47 18.32
C LYS A 107 -25.22 -0.17 19.25
N GLY A 108 -25.36 0.06 20.56
CA GLY A 108 -24.50 -0.53 21.59
C GLY A 108 -23.53 0.46 22.23
N THR A 109 -22.92 0.01 23.32
CA THR A 109 -21.88 0.75 24.04
C THR A 109 -20.57 -0.02 23.97
N TYR A 110 -19.49 0.69 23.63
CA TYR A 110 -18.15 0.16 23.44
C TYR A 110 -17.23 0.77 24.49
N SER A 111 -16.10 0.15 24.73
CA SER A 111 -15.06 0.71 25.60
C SER A 111 -13.69 0.46 25.01
N PHE A 112 -12.77 1.39 25.26
CA PHE A 112 -11.36 1.24 24.87
C PHE A 112 -10.46 1.77 25.99
N HIS A 113 -9.17 1.52 25.89
CA HIS A 113 -8.18 1.96 26.84
C HIS A 113 -7.14 2.84 26.17
N VAL A 114 -6.82 3.98 26.80
CA VAL A 114 -5.70 4.85 26.46
C VAL A 114 -4.57 4.53 27.43
N ALA A 115 -3.49 3.93 26.94
CA ALA A 115 -2.33 3.57 27.75
C ALA A 115 -1.46 4.80 28.05
N SER A 116 -0.65 4.70 29.12
CA SER A 116 0.35 5.70 29.43
C SER A 116 1.34 5.84 28.26
N GLY A 117 1.62 7.09 27.89
CA GLY A 117 2.56 7.38 26.81
C GLY A 117 2.02 7.11 25.40
N THR A 118 0.72 6.78 25.22
CA THR A 118 0.13 6.67 23.89
C THR A 118 0.38 7.96 23.12
N GLU A 119 1.14 7.85 22.03
CA GLU A 119 1.48 8.97 21.16
C GLU A 119 0.29 9.42 20.32
N GLY A 120 0.33 10.64 19.88
CA GLY A 120 -0.68 11.15 18.96
C GLY A 120 -0.51 12.61 18.63
N THR A 121 -1.29 13.04 17.67
CA THR A 121 -1.33 14.42 17.22
C THR A 121 -2.72 14.99 17.46
N VAL A 122 -2.83 15.97 18.34
CA VAL A 122 -4.09 16.68 18.56
C VAL A 122 -4.28 17.69 17.45
N THR A 123 -5.32 17.50 16.66
CA THR A 123 -5.74 18.45 15.64
C THR A 123 -6.76 19.42 16.20
N PRO A 124 -6.82 20.69 15.77
CA PRO A 124 -7.90 21.60 16.18
C PRO A 124 -9.27 21.09 15.67
N ASP A 125 -10.34 21.48 16.33
CA ASP A 125 -11.67 21.32 15.75
C ASP A 125 -11.81 22.18 14.48
N PHE A 126 -12.81 21.86 13.64
CA PHE A 126 -12.94 22.50 12.34
C PHE A 126 -13.07 24.02 12.42
N ARG A 127 -13.79 24.54 13.41
CA ARG A 127 -13.95 25.99 13.58
C ARG A 127 -12.62 26.67 13.86
N SER A 128 -11.86 26.12 14.82
CA SER A 128 -10.52 26.62 15.15
C SER A 128 -9.56 26.47 13.97
N PHE A 129 -9.70 25.42 13.18
CA PHE A 129 -8.90 25.24 11.95
C PHE A 129 -9.18 26.34 10.94
N VAL A 130 -10.45 26.65 10.65
CA VAL A 130 -10.84 27.69 9.69
C VAL A 130 -10.43 29.09 10.15
N GLU A 131 -10.52 29.37 11.46
CA GLU A 131 -10.11 30.67 12.04
C GLU A 131 -8.62 30.96 11.82
N ASN A 132 -7.78 29.93 11.69
CA ASN A 132 -6.35 30.06 11.42
C ASN A 132 -5.99 30.24 9.94
N ILE A 133 -6.95 30.02 9.02
CA ILE A 133 -6.69 30.14 7.58
C ILE A 133 -6.74 31.62 7.18
N MET A 134 -5.69 32.09 6.51
CA MET A 134 -5.67 33.45 5.96
C MET A 134 -6.80 33.68 4.96
N LYS A 135 -7.40 34.87 4.97
CA LYS A 135 -8.52 35.22 4.09
C LYS A 135 -8.07 35.73 2.73
N GLU A 136 -6.89 36.29 2.66
CA GLU A 136 -6.29 36.87 1.47
C GLU A 136 -5.92 35.81 0.43
N HIS A 137 -5.90 36.21 -0.83
CA HIS A 137 -5.44 35.43 -1.96
C HIS A 137 -4.08 35.96 -2.48
N PRO A 138 -3.23 35.11 -3.06
CA PRO A 138 -3.29 33.66 -3.08
C PRO A 138 -2.85 33.05 -1.75
N ARG A 139 -3.36 31.87 -1.42
CA ARG A 139 -3.00 31.16 -0.18
C ARG A 139 -2.65 29.67 -0.37
N VAL A 140 -3.16 29.02 -1.45
CA VAL A 140 -3.01 27.56 -1.61
C VAL A 140 -1.69 27.22 -2.28
N MET A 141 -1.45 27.66 -3.53
CA MET A 141 -0.25 27.34 -4.29
C MET A 141 1.03 27.83 -3.63
N ASN A 142 1.00 29.01 -3.06
CA ASN A 142 2.12 29.64 -2.38
C ASN A 142 2.33 29.13 -0.94
N TYR A 143 1.52 28.19 -0.47
CA TYR A 143 1.53 27.68 0.92
C TYR A 143 1.42 28.82 1.96
N GLY A 144 0.58 29.82 1.71
CA GLY A 144 0.39 30.97 2.57
C GLY A 144 1.59 31.95 2.62
N ARG A 145 2.61 31.76 1.78
CA ARG A 145 3.77 32.65 1.72
C ARG A 145 3.48 33.88 0.87
N SER A 146 4.14 34.98 1.18
CA SER A 146 4.09 36.20 0.38
C SER A 146 4.61 35.95 -1.04
N MET A 147 3.88 36.42 -2.06
CA MET A 147 4.32 36.39 -3.45
C MET A 147 5.60 37.20 -3.65
N GLU A 148 5.77 38.33 -2.93
CA GLU A 148 6.98 39.12 -2.96
C GLU A 148 8.20 38.33 -2.50
N GLU A 149 8.06 37.58 -1.40
CA GLU A 149 9.12 36.69 -0.91
C GLU A 149 9.50 35.59 -1.93
N ILE A 150 8.49 34.97 -2.57
CA ILE A 150 8.71 33.95 -3.58
C ILE A 150 9.46 34.55 -4.77
N HIS A 151 9.00 35.67 -5.31
CA HIS A 151 9.64 36.33 -6.45
C HIS A 151 11.08 36.81 -6.16
N ALA A 152 11.36 37.20 -4.92
CA ALA A 152 12.71 37.62 -4.51
C ALA A 152 13.67 36.42 -4.43
N LYS A 153 13.22 35.25 -3.95
CA LYS A 153 14.08 34.10 -3.67
C LYS A 153 14.16 33.09 -4.83
N ALA A 154 13.04 32.85 -5.51
CA ALA A 154 12.94 31.81 -6.55
C ALA A 154 13.97 31.95 -7.68
N PRO A 155 14.28 33.14 -8.24
CA PRO A 155 15.23 33.28 -9.33
C PRO A 155 16.65 32.78 -9.01
N SER A 156 17.04 32.81 -7.74
CA SER A 156 18.34 32.30 -7.27
C SER A 156 18.37 30.77 -7.05
N HIS A 157 17.22 30.10 -7.13
CA HIS A 157 17.15 28.66 -6.89
C HIS A 157 17.63 27.86 -8.12
N PRO A 158 18.45 26.81 -7.94
CA PRO A 158 19.03 26.06 -9.07
C PRO A 158 18.00 25.46 -10.05
N LEU A 159 16.79 25.17 -9.59
CA LEU A 159 15.73 24.58 -10.39
C LEU A 159 14.85 25.60 -11.13
N TYR A 160 14.92 26.89 -10.76
CA TYR A 160 14.05 27.95 -11.28
C TYR A 160 14.11 28.06 -12.82
N ALA A 161 15.32 28.25 -13.38
CA ALA A 161 15.48 28.42 -14.83
C ALA A 161 14.92 27.25 -15.64
N LYS A 162 14.97 26.03 -15.11
CA LYS A 162 14.39 24.85 -15.77
C LYS A 162 12.88 24.93 -15.76
N MET A 163 12.25 25.21 -14.63
CA MET A 163 10.78 25.31 -14.53
C MET A 163 10.22 26.41 -15.40
N ILE A 164 10.87 27.58 -15.43
CA ILE A 164 10.45 28.68 -16.30
C ILE A 164 10.53 28.26 -17.77
N ARG A 165 11.62 27.66 -18.22
CA ARG A 165 11.72 27.16 -19.61
C ARG A 165 10.64 26.14 -19.98
N GLU A 166 10.25 25.25 -19.07
CA GLU A 166 9.17 24.30 -19.33
C GLU A 166 7.82 25.04 -19.46
N ALA A 167 7.55 26.02 -18.59
CA ALA A 167 6.34 26.84 -18.72
C ALA A 167 6.31 27.67 -20.00
N GLU A 168 7.46 28.25 -20.43
CA GLU A 168 7.58 28.98 -21.71
C GLU A 168 7.29 28.07 -22.93
N LYS A 169 7.70 26.79 -22.88
CA LYS A 169 7.31 25.83 -23.93
C LYS A 169 5.80 25.59 -23.97
N VAL A 170 5.15 25.58 -22.83
CA VAL A 170 3.69 25.44 -22.77
C VAL A 170 2.99 26.70 -23.29
N VAL A 171 3.51 27.89 -23.02
CA VAL A 171 3.01 29.15 -23.61
C VAL A 171 3.03 29.08 -25.15
N ALA A 172 4.12 28.54 -25.71
CA ALA A 172 4.30 28.41 -27.17
C ALA A 172 3.49 27.25 -27.79
N ALA A 173 2.88 26.38 -27.00
CA ALA A 173 2.14 25.21 -27.47
C ALA A 173 0.63 25.52 -27.57
N GLU A 174 0.02 25.06 -28.67
CA GLU A 174 -1.43 25.11 -28.83
C GLU A 174 -2.15 24.29 -27.75
N PRO A 175 -3.15 24.87 -27.06
CA PRO A 175 -3.91 24.14 -26.03
C PRO A 175 -4.83 23.09 -26.64
N TYR A 176 -5.06 22.00 -25.92
CA TYR A 176 -6.00 20.96 -26.34
C TYR A 176 -7.45 21.40 -26.09
N ARG A 177 -8.22 21.62 -27.15
CA ARG A 177 -9.64 22.05 -27.11
C ARG A 177 -10.62 20.92 -27.43
N GLY A 178 -10.14 19.68 -27.50
CA GLY A 178 -10.96 18.53 -27.91
C GLY A 178 -11.81 17.96 -26.80
N ALA A 179 -12.68 17.00 -27.18
CA ALA A 179 -13.49 16.25 -26.24
C ALA A 179 -12.62 15.42 -25.28
N VAL A 180 -13.09 15.23 -24.05
CA VAL A 180 -12.39 14.49 -22.98
C VAL A 180 -12.88 13.05 -22.86
N SER A 181 -14.04 12.71 -23.42
CA SER A 181 -14.69 11.41 -23.36
C SER A 181 -15.35 11.05 -24.70
N ASP A 182 -15.67 9.76 -24.89
CA ASP A 182 -16.38 9.22 -26.05
C ASP A 182 -17.09 7.91 -25.64
N ALA A 183 -18.15 7.56 -26.33
CA ALA A 183 -18.88 6.31 -26.11
C ALA A 183 -18.03 5.06 -26.44
N ASN A 184 -17.05 5.17 -27.33
CA ASN A 184 -16.10 4.11 -27.62
C ASN A 184 -14.96 4.11 -26.57
N PRO A 185 -14.79 3.04 -25.76
CA PRO A 185 -13.81 3.03 -24.65
C PRO A 185 -12.37 3.29 -25.09
N ALA A 186 -11.94 2.77 -26.24
CA ALA A 186 -10.57 2.97 -26.74
C ALA A 186 -10.32 4.40 -27.20
N LYS A 187 -11.36 5.08 -27.74
CA LYS A 187 -11.30 6.49 -28.11
C LYS A 187 -11.40 7.36 -26.86
N ALA A 188 -12.29 7.05 -25.91
CA ALA A 188 -12.40 7.73 -24.63
C ALA A 188 -11.07 7.77 -23.89
N ARG A 189 -10.36 6.63 -23.79
CA ARG A 189 -9.04 6.56 -23.18
C ARG A 189 -8.01 7.48 -23.83
N ARG A 190 -7.99 7.56 -25.17
CA ARG A 190 -7.06 8.47 -25.89
C ARG A 190 -7.38 9.93 -25.65
N LEU A 191 -8.66 10.29 -25.62
CA LEU A 191 -9.12 11.65 -25.35
C LEU A 191 -8.79 12.05 -23.92
N SER A 192 -9.07 11.20 -22.93
CA SER A 192 -8.71 11.41 -21.54
C SER A 192 -7.19 11.57 -21.34
N GLN A 193 -6.36 10.83 -22.07
CA GLN A 193 -4.90 11.02 -22.04
C GLN A 193 -4.46 12.37 -22.61
N LYS A 194 -5.09 12.85 -23.69
CA LYS A 194 -4.80 14.18 -24.24
C LYS A 194 -5.24 15.29 -23.28
N ALA A 195 -6.44 15.16 -22.73
CA ALA A 195 -6.94 16.09 -21.71
C ALA A 195 -6.08 16.08 -20.44
N GLY A 196 -5.61 14.91 -19.99
CA GLY A 196 -4.67 14.80 -18.87
C GLY A 196 -3.37 15.57 -19.11
N LYS A 197 -2.81 15.52 -20.31
CA LYS A 197 -1.62 16.31 -20.67
C LYS A 197 -1.91 17.82 -20.67
N GLU A 198 -3.12 18.23 -21.05
CA GLU A 198 -3.50 19.65 -20.99
C GLU A 198 -3.60 20.13 -19.53
N VAL A 199 -4.16 19.31 -18.64
CA VAL A 199 -4.18 19.62 -17.19
C VAL A 199 -2.75 19.69 -16.61
N GLU A 200 -1.84 18.82 -17.05
CA GLU A 200 -0.42 18.90 -16.67
C GLU A 200 0.24 20.17 -17.20
N ALA A 201 -0.05 20.55 -18.44
CA ALA A 201 0.41 21.81 -19.05
C ALA A 201 -0.13 23.04 -18.31
N PHE A 202 -1.42 23.02 -17.94
CA PHE A 202 -2.03 24.06 -17.11
C PHE A 202 -1.30 24.21 -15.76
N ARG A 203 -1.02 23.11 -15.09
CA ARG A 203 -0.28 23.11 -13.82
C ARG A 203 1.12 23.69 -14.00
N CYS A 204 1.84 23.31 -15.04
CA CYS A 204 3.16 23.83 -15.36
C CYS A 204 3.15 25.35 -15.58
N LEU A 205 2.13 25.88 -16.28
CA LEU A 205 1.95 27.32 -16.44
C LEU A 205 1.66 28.04 -15.12
N LEU A 206 0.80 27.45 -14.31
CA LEU A 206 0.43 28.03 -13.02
C LEU A 206 1.65 28.11 -12.09
N GLU A 207 2.47 27.07 -12.06
CA GLU A 207 3.74 27.05 -11.33
C GLU A 207 4.72 28.11 -11.89
N GLY A 208 4.86 28.18 -13.22
CA GLY A 208 5.71 29.17 -13.87
C GLY A 208 5.27 30.62 -13.60
N TYR A 209 3.97 30.88 -13.67
CA TYR A 209 3.40 32.18 -13.32
C TYR A 209 3.63 32.54 -11.85
N THR A 210 3.31 31.62 -10.95
CA THR A 210 3.52 31.84 -9.51
C THR A 210 4.98 32.20 -9.17
N LEU A 211 5.95 31.59 -9.87
CA LEU A 211 7.37 31.85 -9.65
C LEU A 211 7.88 33.14 -10.30
N SER A 212 7.28 33.61 -11.39
CA SER A 212 7.85 34.67 -12.24
C SER A 212 7.00 35.91 -12.40
N GLY A 213 5.69 35.80 -12.19
CA GLY A 213 4.73 36.85 -12.49
C GLY A 213 4.65 37.25 -13.98
N LYS A 214 5.15 36.39 -14.91
CA LYS A 214 5.22 36.71 -16.34
C LYS A 214 3.83 36.81 -16.98
N LYS A 215 3.55 37.95 -17.65
CA LYS A 215 2.26 38.22 -18.29
C LYS A 215 1.87 37.17 -19.32
N GLU A 216 2.80 36.70 -20.15
CA GLU A 216 2.55 35.70 -21.17
C GLU A 216 2.07 34.35 -20.58
N MET A 217 2.54 33.98 -19.41
CA MET A 217 2.06 32.79 -18.69
C MET A 217 0.66 32.99 -18.13
N ARG A 218 0.37 34.17 -17.60
CA ARG A 218 -0.96 34.53 -17.14
C ARG A 218 -1.97 34.49 -18.29
N ASP A 219 -1.65 35.13 -19.41
CA ASP A 219 -2.55 35.19 -20.56
C ASP A 219 -2.85 33.78 -21.11
N ALA A 220 -1.84 32.89 -21.15
CA ALA A 220 -2.00 31.48 -21.49
C ALA A 220 -2.82 30.69 -20.46
N LEU A 221 -2.76 31.02 -19.19
CA LEU A 221 -3.60 30.43 -18.13
C LEU A 221 -5.07 30.83 -18.31
N LEU A 222 -5.34 32.11 -18.57
CA LEU A 222 -6.71 32.59 -18.81
C LEU A 222 -7.36 31.88 -20.00
N GLU A 223 -6.64 31.77 -21.13
CA GLU A 223 -7.09 31.03 -22.29
C GLU A 223 -7.43 29.58 -21.98
N ARG A 224 -6.58 28.88 -21.21
CA ARG A 224 -6.79 27.48 -20.83
C ARG A 224 -7.88 27.32 -19.76
N THR A 225 -8.09 28.32 -18.92
CA THR A 225 -9.19 28.32 -17.94
C THR A 225 -10.54 28.23 -18.65
N ASP A 226 -10.74 29.01 -19.73
CA ASP A 226 -11.97 28.93 -20.56
C ASP A 226 -12.18 27.52 -21.12
N ILE A 227 -11.11 26.82 -21.53
CA ILE A 227 -11.19 25.43 -21.99
C ILE A 227 -11.59 24.49 -20.84
N LEU A 228 -10.92 24.58 -19.69
CA LEU A 228 -11.20 23.70 -18.54
C LEU A 228 -12.64 23.89 -18.02
N LEU A 229 -13.20 25.08 -18.09
CA LEU A 229 -14.60 25.36 -17.72
C LEU A 229 -15.62 24.59 -18.59
N THR A 230 -15.21 24.10 -19.75
CA THR A 230 -16.07 23.25 -20.60
C THR A 230 -16.00 21.77 -20.28
N TRP A 231 -15.08 21.33 -19.39
CA TRP A 231 -14.83 19.93 -19.11
C TRP A 231 -15.56 19.46 -17.85
N PRO A 232 -15.89 18.14 -17.74
CA PRO A 232 -16.51 17.60 -16.56
C PRO A 232 -15.56 17.63 -15.35
N THR A 233 -16.14 17.68 -14.14
CA THR A 233 -15.40 17.73 -12.85
C THR A 233 -15.69 16.53 -11.94
N ASP A 234 -16.37 15.51 -12.42
CA ASP A 234 -16.97 14.43 -11.63
C ASP A 234 -16.31 13.05 -11.76
N ASP A 235 -15.17 12.96 -12.45
CA ASP A 235 -14.37 11.74 -12.59
C ASP A 235 -12.90 11.97 -12.14
N LEU A 236 -12.01 11.00 -12.37
CA LEU A 236 -10.58 11.13 -12.00
C LEU A 236 -9.88 12.28 -12.73
N LEU A 237 -10.21 12.53 -14.00
CA LEU A 237 -9.72 13.69 -14.73
C LEU A 237 -10.41 14.96 -14.22
N GLY A 238 -11.71 14.87 -13.98
CA GLY A 238 -12.53 15.95 -13.47
C GLY A 238 -12.07 16.46 -12.11
N SER A 239 -11.61 15.59 -11.21
CA SER A 239 -10.99 16.01 -9.94
C SER A 239 -9.75 16.89 -10.16
N LYS A 240 -8.92 16.59 -11.18
CA LYS A 240 -7.76 17.42 -11.56
C LYS A 240 -8.19 18.74 -12.20
N VAL A 241 -9.25 18.72 -13.01
CA VAL A 241 -9.85 19.95 -13.60
C VAL A 241 -10.37 20.85 -12.50
N LEU A 242 -11.14 20.30 -11.53
CA LEU A 242 -11.67 21.02 -10.39
C LEU A 242 -10.53 21.70 -9.59
N THR A 243 -9.49 20.94 -9.27
CA THR A 243 -8.31 21.46 -8.56
C THR A 243 -7.63 22.57 -9.36
N SER A 244 -7.48 22.43 -10.68
CA SER A 244 -6.86 23.44 -11.54
C SER A 244 -7.66 24.73 -11.57
N LEU A 245 -8.98 24.64 -11.69
CA LEU A 245 -9.89 25.81 -11.65
C LEU A 245 -9.83 26.51 -10.29
N ALA A 246 -9.81 25.76 -9.20
CA ALA A 246 -9.70 26.31 -7.87
C ALA A 246 -8.35 27.02 -7.62
N LEU A 247 -7.26 26.43 -8.10
CA LEU A 247 -5.92 27.00 -7.94
C LEU A 247 -5.73 28.27 -8.79
N VAL A 248 -6.26 28.33 -10.00
CA VAL A 248 -6.21 29.57 -10.80
C VAL A 248 -7.11 30.64 -10.21
N TYR A 249 -8.28 30.26 -9.67
CA TYR A 249 -9.14 31.19 -8.92
C TYR A 249 -8.38 31.82 -7.75
N ASP A 250 -7.67 31.02 -6.95
CA ASP A 250 -6.88 31.49 -5.83
C ASP A 250 -5.70 32.35 -6.28
N MET A 251 -4.93 31.89 -7.26
CA MET A 251 -3.70 32.55 -7.70
C MET A 251 -3.92 33.84 -8.46
N LEU A 252 -4.95 33.89 -9.31
CA LEU A 252 -5.28 35.05 -10.14
C LEU A 252 -6.50 35.83 -9.61
N TYR A 253 -6.81 35.71 -8.32
CA TYR A 253 -8.03 36.26 -7.74
C TYR A 253 -8.26 37.73 -8.10
N GLU A 254 -7.25 38.59 -7.99
CA GLU A 254 -7.37 40.01 -8.32
C GLU A 254 -7.39 40.29 -9.82
N GLU A 255 -6.92 39.38 -10.65
CA GLU A 255 -6.75 39.54 -12.09
C GLU A 255 -7.86 38.92 -12.95
N LEU A 256 -8.64 38.00 -12.37
CA LEU A 256 -9.75 37.34 -13.07
C LEU A 256 -10.94 38.28 -13.26
N ASP A 257 -11.51 38.31 -14.44
CA ASP A 257 -12.79 38.98 -14.71
C ASP A 257 -13.90 38.43 -13.79
N ALA A 258 -14.81 39.29 -13.36
CA ALA A 258 -15.93 38.92 -12.49
C ALA A 258 -16.76 37.77 -13.06
N LYS A 259 -16.98 37.73 -14.37
CA LYS A 259 -17.70 36.65 -15.06
C LYS A 259 -16.99 35.34 -14.99
N VAL A 260 -15.66 35.32 -15.17
CA VAL A 260 -14.83 34.09 -15.08
C VAL A 260 -14.80 33.61 -13.64
N LYS A 261 -14.64 34.49 -12.64
CA LYS A 261 -14.75 34.15 -11.22
C LYS A 261 -16.08 33.46 -10.90
N GLU A 262 -17.19 34.03 -11.37
CA GLU A 262 -18.51 33.47 -11.16
C GLU A 262 -18.66 32.09 -11.80
N GLN A 263 -18.20 31.89 -13.03
CA GLN A 263 -18.26 30.60 -13.71
C GLN A 263 -17.43 29.52 -12.98
N ILE A 264 -16.24 29.86 -12.48
CA ILE A 264 -15.41 28.95 -11.69
C ILE A 264 -16.16 28.59 -10.41
N LEU A 265 -16.67 29.56 -9.68
CA LEU A 265 -17.40 29.33 -8.44
C LEU A 265 -18.65 28.47 -8.65
N GLN A 266 -19.44 28.73 -9.70
CA GLN A 266 -20.62 27.92 -10.05
C GLN A 266 -20.23 26.46 -10.36
N THR A 267 -19.12 26.26 -11.08
CA THR A 267 -18.62 24.91 -11.40
C THR A 267 -18.19 24.16 -10.15
N ILE A 268 -17.46 24.81 -9.25
CA ILE A 268 -17.01 24.24 -7.98
C ILE A 268 -18.19 23.98 -7.05
N ASP A 269 -19.11 24.93 -6.90
CA ASP A 269 -20.30 24.80 -6.05
C ASP A 269 -21.17 23.60 -6.46
N LYS A 270 -21.41 23.46 -7.77
CA LYS A 270 -22.14 22.30 -8.30
C LYS A 270 -21.50 20.98 -7.90
N GLN A 271 -20.17 20.87 -8.00
CA GLN A 271 -19.43 19.68 -7.62
C GLN A 271 -19.50 19.43 -6.09
N PHE A 272 -19.34 20.49 -5.28
CA PHE A 272 -19.44 20.37 -3.82
C PHE A 272 -20.82 19.92 -3.37
N GLN A 273 -21.88 20.51 -3.91
CA GLN A 273 -23.25 20.11 -3.57
C GLN A 273 -23.53 18.65 -3.98
N ALA A 274 -23.05 18.22 -5.15
CA ALA A 274 -23.17 16.83 -5.55
C ALA A 274 -22.39 15.88 -4.62
N GLY A 275 -21.16 16.22 -4.25
CA GLY A 275 -20.34 15.47 -3.31
C GLY A 275 -20.97 15.40 -1.92
N LEU A 276 -21.35 16.52 -1.33
CA LEU A 276 -21.99 16.60 0.00
C LEU A 276 -23.31 15.82 0.08
N LYS A 277 -24.02 15.68 -1.05
CA LYS A 277 -25.20 14.81 -1.14
C LYS A 277 -24.83 13.32 -1.23
N LYS A 278 -23.77 12.98 -1.98
CA LYS A 278 -23.41 11.59 -2.32
C LYS A 278 -22.50 10.92 -1.30
N TRP A 279 -21.54 11.63 -0.74
CA TRP A 279 -20.40 11.07 -0.01
C TRP A 279 -20.68 10.72 1.45
N PRO A 280 -21.27 11.59 2.29
CA PRO A 280 -21.49 11.28 3.69
C PRO A 280 -22.21 9.96 3.90
N GLY A 281 -21.66 9.08 4.72
CA GLY A 281 -22.15 7.72 4.94
C GLY A 281 -21.90 6.75 3.79
N TYR A 282 -21.19 7.16 2.74
CA TYR A 282 -20.89 6.29 1.60
C TYR A 282 -19.40 6.25 1.26
N ILE A 283 -18.75 7.40 1.01
CA ILE A 283 -17.35 7.41 0.54
C ILE A 283 -16.37 7.01 1.65
N GLU A 284 -16.63 7.38 2.88
CA GLU A 284 -15.81 7.00 4.02
C GLU A 284 -15.88 5.50 4.32
N ALA A 285 -16.94 4.82 3.89
CA ALA A 285 -17.06 3.37 3.98
C ALA A 285 -16.36 2.62 2.83
N ARG A 286 -15.93 3.34 1.76
CA ARG A 286 -15.19 2.79 0.61
C ARG A 286 -13.68 2.94 0.71
N GLN A 287 -13.16 3.11 1.88
CA GLN A 287 -11.77 3.43 2.14
C GLN A 287 -10.74 2.47 1.54
N VAL A 288 -11.14 1.24 1.22
CA VAL A 288 -10.27 0.24 0.59
C VAL A 288 -10.19 0.36 -0.94
N GLU A 289 -10.96 1.24 -1.54
CA GLU A 289 -10.85 1.63 -2.95
C GLU A 289 -10.10 2.97 -3.02
N ASN A 290 -8.88 2.95 -2.57
CA ASN A 290 -8.14 4.08 -2.05
C ASN A 290 -7.89 5.25 -3.01
N HIS A 291 -7.42 5.03 -4.26
CA HIS A 291 -7.04 6.16 -5.11
C HIS A 291 -8.24 7.00 -5.57
N PHE A 292 -9.41 6.41 -5.79
CA PHE A 292 -10.63 7.18 -6.02
C PHE A 292 -10.99 8.02 -4.81
N TRP A 293 -10.97 7.40 -3.63
CA TRP A 293 -11.25 8.06 -2.38
C TRP A 293 -10.26 9.21 -2.13
N GLN A 294 -8.98 8.93 -2.20
CA GLN A 294 -7.94 9.87 -1.80
C GLN A 294 -7.76 11.01 -2.82
N MET A 295 -7.82 10.73 -4.12
CA MET A 295 -7.71 11.76 -5.16
C MET A 295 -8.92 12.68 -5.16
N GLU A 296 -10.14 12.14 -5.03
CA GLU A 296 -11.36 12.94 -4.96
C GLU A 296 -11.36 13.82 -3.70
N ILE A 297 -11.00 13.26 -2.54
CA ILE A 297 -10.96 14.00 -1.27
C ILE A 297 -9.88 15.09 -1.29
N ALA A 298 -8.67 14.78 -1.72
CA ALA A 298 -7.58 15.75 -1.78
C ALA A 298 -7.88 16.90 -2.77
N GLY A 299 -8.48 16.59 -3.94
CA GLY A 299 -8.87 17.61 -4.91
C GLY A 299 -9.98 18.53 -4.38
N ASN A 300 -10.99 17.96 -3.72
CA ASN A 300 -12.07 18.73 -3.11
C ASN A 300 -11.62 19.53 -1.88
N PHE A 301 -10.72 18.98 -1.05
CA PHE A 301 -10.08 19.73 0.04
C PHE A 301 -9.33 20.96 -0.48
N THR A 302 -8.51 20.78 -1.52
CA THR A 302 -7.75 21.87 -2.15
C THR A 302 -8.67 22.94 -2.73
N ALA A 303 -9.72 22.51 -3.44
CA ALA A 303 -10.70 23.42 -4.03
C ALA A 303 -11.51 24.16 -2.95
N ALA A 304 -11.86 23.49 -1.87
CA ALA A 304 -12.58 24.10 -0.75
C ALA A 304 -11.71 25.14 -0.01
N LEU A 305 -10.41 24.86 0.20
CA LEU A 305 -9.47 25.84 0.72
C LEU A 305 -9.37 27.07 -0.18
N ALA A 306 -9.26 26.87 -1.50
CA ALA A 306 -9.13 27.98 -2.45
C ALA A 306 -10.37 28.87 -2.51
N THR A 307 -11.56 28.32 -2.30
CA THR A 307 -12.86 29.03 -2.41
C THR A 307 -13.53 29.27 -1.06
N LEU A 308 -12.83 29.03 0.04
CA LEU A 308 -13.29 29.31 1.40
C LEU A 308 -13.65 30.78 1.54
N HIS A 309 -14.76 31.09 2.20
CA HIS A 309 -15.39 32.39 2.36
C HIS A 309 -16.12 32.96 1.11
N HIS A 310 -16.03 32.29 -0.04
CA HIS A 310 -16.73 32.70 -1.26
C HIS A 310 -17.94 31.79 -1.59
N LEU A 311 -17.96 30.57 -1.06
CA LEU A 311 -19.03 29.60 -1.21
C LEU A 311 -19.39 28.97 0.14
N GLU A 312 -20.67 28.94 0.48
CA GLU A 312 -21.15 28.22 1.69
C GLU A 312 -20.85 26.72 1.59
N SER A 313 -20.95 26.16 0.37
CA SER A 313 -20.64 24.75 0.13
C SER A 313 -19.14 24.44 0.30
N ALA A 314 -18.24 25.43 0.12
CA ALA A 314 -16.81 25.23 0.35
C ALA A 314 -16.49 25.01 1.83
N GLU A 315 -17.11 25.77 2.73
CA GLU A 315 -16.92 25.55 4.18
C GLU A 315 -17.39 24.14 4.59
N LYS A 316 -18.57 23.71 4.12
CA LYS A 316 -19.10 22.36 4.40
C LYS A 316 -18.24 21.25 3.78
N MET A 317 -17.73 21.44 2.56
CA MET A 317 -16.85 20.48 1.90
C MET A 317 -15.50 20.41 2.59
N LEU A 318 -14.97 21.55 3.03
CA LEU A 318 -13.72 21.62 3.79
C LEU A 318 -13.86 20.88 5.13
N GLU A 319 -14.96 21.12 5.87
CA GLU A 319 -15.25 20.39 7.12
C GLU A 319 -15.27 18.90 6.89
N TYR A 320 -16.08 18.43 5.93
CA TYR A 320 -16.21 17.01 5.64
C TYR A 320 -14.88 16.36 5.25
N THR A 321 -14.11 16.99 4.37
CA THR A 321 -12.83 16.44 3.89
C THR A 321 -11.73 16.50 4.95
N TYR A 322 -11.74 17.53 5.81
CA TYR A 322 -10.85 17.67 6.96
C TYR A 322 -11.12 16.57 7.99
N GLU A 323 -12.35 16.44 8.43
CA GLU A 323 -12.76 15.42 9.41
C GLU A 323 -12.47 13.99 8.89
N LEU A 324 -12.77 13.76 7.61
CA LEU A 324 -12.52 12.48 6.96
C LEU A 324 -11.03 12.14 6.89
N PHE A 325 -10.18 13.10 6.54
CA PHE A 325 -8.74 12.91 6.49
C PHE A 325 -8.18 12.55 7.87
N ILE A 326 -8.56 13.30 8.91
CA ILE A 326 -8.11 13.02 10.27
C ILE A 326 -8.58 11.65 10.76
N ALA A 327 -9.85 11.32 10.53
CA ALA A 327 -10.46 10.10 11.04
C ALA A 327 -9.94 8.83 10.35
N ARG A 328 -9.63 8.91 9.06
CA ARG A 328 -9.43 7.71 8.24
C ARG A 328 -8.15 7.69 7.42
N PHE A 329 -7.34 8.73 7.46
CA PHE A 329 -6.04 8.71 6.81
C PHE A 329 -4.95 8.26 7.81
N PRO A 330 -3.95 7.51 7.40
CA PRO A 330 -3.77 6.92 6.08
C PRO A 330 -4.64 5.66 5.89
N ASN A 331 -5.28 5.63 4.72
CA ASN A 331 -6.08 4.49 4.30
C ASN A 331 -5.16 3.36 3.81
N LEU A 332 -5.55 2.09 3.94
CA LEU A 332 -4.74 0.91 3.54
C LEU A 332 -3.32 0.87 4.16
N ALA A 333 -3.14 1.50 5.28
CA ALA A 333 -1.87 1.62 5.99
C ALA A 333 -2.06 1.44 7.50
N THR A 334 -0.95 1.27 8.18
CA THR A 334 -0.89 1.09 9.63
C THR A 334 0.28 1.89 10.19
N PRO A 335 0.34 2.17 11.50
CA PRO A 335 1.37 3.03 12.11
C PRO A 335 2.82 2.67 11.77
N GLU A 336 3.09 1.43 11.39
CA GLU A 336 4.45 1.01 10.97
C GLU A 336 4.96 1.69 9.69
N GLY A 337 4.14 2.45 8.98
CA GLY A 337 4.51 3.14 7.75
C GLY A 337 4.24 2.35 6.46
N GLY A 338 3.69 1.14 6.56
CA GLY A 338 3.41 0.27 5.41
C GLY A 338 2.25 0.73 4.54
N TRP A 339 2.14 0.14 3.34
CA TRP A 339 1.06 0.36 2.39
C TRP A 339 0.60 -0.93 1.73
N ALA A 340 -0.67 -1.29 1.88
CA ALA A 340 -1.18 -2.61 1.52
C ALA A 340 -1.20 -2.92 0.01
N GLU A 341 -1.32 -1.91 -0.87
CA GLU A 341 -1.33 -2.09 -2.33
C GLU A 341 0.07 -2.16 -2.97
N GLY A 342 1.12 -2.08 -2.16
CA GLY A 342 2.50 -2.08 -2.65
C GLY A 342 2.93 -0.73 -3.23
N GLU A 343 4.20 -0.66 -3.67
CA GLU A 343 4.90 0.57 -4.03
C GLU A 343 4.35 1.21 -5.30
N GLY A 344 3.77 0.40 -6.19
CA GLY A 344 3.22 0.88 -7.46
C GLY A 344 2.03 1.81 -7.28
N TYR A 345 1.08 1.43 -6.45
CA TYR A 345 -0.15 2.20 -6.21
C TYR A 345 -0.06 3.16 -5.01
N TYR A 346 0.92 3.01 -4.15
CA TYR A 346 1.23 4.04 -3.17
C TYR A 346 1.38 5.42 -3.83
N SER A 347 2.17 5.51 -4.88
CA SER A 347 2.46 6.79 -5.56
C SER A 347 1.27 7.39 -6.33
N VAL A 348 0.21 6.62 -6.57
CA VAL A 348 -1.04 7.17 -7.16
C VAL A 348 -1.78 8.05 -6.15
N ASN A 349 -1.51 7.89 -4.87
CA ASN A 349 -2.14 8.62 -3.78
C ASN A 349 -1.34 9.85 -3.30
N GLN A 350 -0.33 10.27 -4.06
CA GLN A 350 0.55 11.39 -3.72
C GLN A 350 -0.21 12.65 -3.31
N SER A 351 -1.30 13.00 -4.00
CA SER A 351 -2.08 14.19 -3.68
C SER A 351 -2.68 14.19 -2.25
N ALA A 352 -3.06 13.03 -1.74
CA ALA A 352 -3.50 12.92 -0.35
C ALA A 352 -2.32 12.82 0.61
N ILE A 353 -1.29 12.05 0.26
CA ILE A 353 -0.14 11.77 1.13
C ILE A 353 0.75 13.01 1.28
N VAL A 354 1.01 13.75 0.21
CA VAL A 354 1.94 14.88 0.19
C VAL A 354 1.20 16.21 0.15
N ASP A 355 0.39 16.45 -0.88
CA ASP A 355 -0.17 17.80 -1.11
C ASP A 355 -1.12 18.20 0.02
N MET A 356 -2.04 17.32 0.40
CA MET A 356 -2.99 17.61 1.48
C MET A 356 -2.28 17.75 2.83
N ALA A 357 -1.26 16.92 3.10
CA ALA A 357 -0.44 17.03 4.30
C ALA A 357 0.33 18.35 4.37
N LEU A 358 0.89 18.80 3.24
CA LEU A 358 1.56 20.10 3.14
C LEU A 358 0.58 21.25 3.35
N LEU A 359 -0.61 21.21 2.78
CA LEU A 359 -1.63 22.24 2.99
C LEU A 359 -2.06 22.33 4.46
N LEU A 360 -2.27 21.18 5.11
CA LEU A 360 -2.55 21.14 6.55
C LEU A 360 -1.42 21.77 7.36
N LYS A 361 -0.16 21.45 7.05
CA LYS A 361 1.00 21.99 7.76
C LYS A 361 1.24 23.48 7.50
N LYS A 362 1.23 23.87 6.22
CA LYS A 362 1.67 25.23 5.82
C LYS A 362 0.57 26.26 5.97
N ILE A 363 -0.69 25.89 5.79
CA ILE A 363 -1.85 26.80 5.85
C ILE A 363 -2.63 26.60 7.14
N GLY A 364 -2.86 25.34 7.52
CA GLY A 364 -3.64 24.98 8.72
C GLY A 364 -2.81 24.90 10.00
N HIS A 365 -1.48 25.04 9.93
CA HIS A 365 -0.55 24.90 11.05
C HIS A 365 -0.64 23.55 11.79
N ILE A 366 -1.06 22.50 11.10
CA ILE A 366 -1.22 21.13 11.62
C ILE A 366 -0.13 20.25 11.04
N ASP A 367 0.89 19.92 11.83
CA ASP A 367 2.03 19.11 11.38
C ASP A 367 1.76 17.62 11.54
N ILE A 368 1.05 17.05 10.56
CA ILE A 368 0.74 15.61 10.54
C ILE A 368 1.96 14.75 10.16
N PHE A 369 3.05 15.34 9.63
CA PHE A 369 4.29 14.61 9.38
C PHE A 369 4.91 14.06 10.68
N GLN A 370 4.54 14.61 11.84
CA GLN A 370 4.95 14.10 13.14
C GLN A 370 4.18 12.85 13.59
N THR A 371 3.17 12.40 12.85
CA THR A 371 2.47 11.16 13.17
C THR A 371 3.35 9.94 12.92
N GLU A 372 3.10 8.87 13.65
CA GLU A 372 3.91 7.64 13.60
C GLU A 372 4.00 7.08 12.18
N TRP A 373 2.89 7.07 11.43
CA TRP A 373 2.89 6.57 10.07
C TRP A 373 3.87 7.32 9.15
N TYR A 374 3.85 8.66 9.17
CA TYR A 374 4.77 9.46 8.34
C TYR A 374 6.22 9.28 8.75
N ARG A 375 6.52 9.21 10.05
CA ARG A 375 7.88 8.97 10.55
C ARG A 375 8.44 7.61 10.12
N ASN A 376 7.58 6.59 10.04
CA ASN A 376 7.96 5.23 9.68
C ASN A 376 7.94 4.97 8.16
N LEU A 377 7.29 5.82 7.38
CA LEU A 377 7.14 5.64 5.93
C LEU A 377 8.47 5.53 5.15
N PRO A 378 9.54 6.27 5.48
CA PRO A 378 10.84 6.07 4.85
C PRO A 378 11.38 4.65 4.96
N ASP A 379 11.05 3.93 6.03
CA ASP A 379 11.43 2.53 6.20
C ASP A 379 10.71 1.64 5.18
N TYR A 380 9.41 1.84 4.94
CA TYR A 380 8.68 1.07 3.94
C TYR A 380 9.38 1.12 2.57
N PHE A 381 9.70 2.32 2.08
CA PHE A 381 10.41 2.45 0.81
C PHE A 381 11.82 1.90 0.84
N THR A 382 12.55 2.07 1.94
CA THR A 382 13.91 1.54 2.07
C THR A 382 13.94 0.03 1.93
N TYR A 383 13.02 -0.65 2.58
CA TYR A 383 13.00 -2.12 2.63
C TYR A 383 12.29 -2.76 1.44
N PHE A 384 11.23 -2.15 0.92
CA PHE A 384 10.46 -2.69 -0.22
C PHE A 384 10.89 -2.16 -1.59
N SER A 385 11.69 -1.10 -1.62
CA SER A 385 12.35 -0.56 -2.82
C SER A 385 13.87 -0.42 -2.58
N PRO A 386 14.58 -1.52 -2.32
CA PRO A 386 15.98 -1.46 -1.91
C PRO A 386 16.87 -0.87 -3.01
N VAL A 387 18.03 -0.40 -2.61
CA VAL A 387 18.99 0.28 -3.47
C VAL A 387 19.38 -0.59 -4.67
N ALA A 388 19.27 -0.03 -5.88
CA ALA A 388 19.64 -0.67 -7.14
C ALA A 388 19.09 -2.10 -7.30
N ALA A 389 17.90 -2.36 -6.76
CA ALA A 389 17.26 -3.67 -6.80
C ALA A 389 15.80 -3.55 -7.22
N PRO A 390 15.16 -4.66 -7.60
CA PRO A 390 13.72 -4.69 -7.83
C PRO A 390 12.95 -4.34 -6.57
N VAL A 391 11.79 -3.71 -6.74
CA VAL A 391 10.80 -3.55 -5.67
C VAL A 391 10.20 -4.90 -5.28
N SER A 392 9.35 -4.93 -4.25
CA SER A 392 8.79 -6.18 -3.70
C SER A 392 8.04 -7.04 -4.73
N GLY A 393 7.42 -6.44 -5.73
CA GLY A 393 6.60 -7.14 -6.72
C GLY A 393 5.18 -7.44 -6.26
N PHE A 394 4.76 -6.87 -5.15
CA PHE A 394 3.40 -7.01 -4.63
C PHE A 394 2.49 -5.90 -5.17
N GLY A 395 1.24 -6.27 -5.51
CA GLY A 395 0.26 -5.37 -6.11
C GLY A 395 0.51 -5.03 -7.58
N ASP A 396 -0.37 -4.21 -8.13
CA ASP A 396 -0.31 -3.77 -9.52
C ASP A 396 0.85 -2.81 -9.76
N MET A 397 1.73 -3.15 -10.70
CA MET A 397 2.90 -2.31 -11.04
C MET A 397 3.38 -2.48 -12.47
N HIS A 398 4.09 -1.47 -12.95
CA HIS A 398 4.72 -1.48 -14.28
C HIS A 398 6.19 -1.90 -14.24
N ASP A 399 6.78 -2.02 -13.08
CA ASP A 399 8.23 -2.18 -12.88
C ASP A 399 8.79 -3.52 -13.36
N ARG A 400 7.90 -4.51 -13.65
CA ARG A 400 8.33 -5.76 -14.29
C ARG A 400 8.82 -5.58 -15.71
N VAL A 401 8.49 -4.46 -16.34
CA VAL A 401 8.85 -4.12 -17.73
C VAL A 401 9.74 -2.89 -17.85
N ALA A 402 9.79 -2.04 -16.82
CA ALA A 402 10.59 -0.82 -16.80
C ALA A 402 11.57 -0.86 -15.63
N SER A 403 12.83 -0.51 -15.89
CA SER A 403 13.81 -0.29 -14.83
C SER A 403 13.68 1.13 -14.28
N GLY A 404 13.72 1.28 -12.95
CA GLY A 404 13.92 2.56 -12.30
C GLY A 404 12.69 3.46 -12.23
N SER A 405 11.61 3.00 -11.59
CA SER A 405 10.50 3.88 -11.23
C SER A 405 10.94 4.92 -10.20
N LEU A 406 10.64 6.21 -10.49
CA LEU A 406 10.76 7.30 -9.52
C LEU A 406 9.55 7.35 -8.55
N LYS A 407 8.61 6.42 -8.67
CA LYS A 407 7.40 6.36 -7.87
C LYS A 407 7.72 6.19 -6.38
N GLY A 408 6.99 6.87 -5.54
CA GLY A 408 7.17 6.86 -4.09
C GLY A 408 8.38 7.64 -3.58
N LYS A 409 9.09 8.32 -4.45
CA LYS A 409 10.34 9.02 -4.11
C LYS A 409 10.13 10.50 -3.83
N SER A 410 9.07 11.08 -4.37
CA SER A 410 8.61 12.44 -4.04
C SER A 410 8.24 12.55 -2.58
N GLU A 411 7.49 11.56 -2.09
CA GLU A 411 7.04 11.48 -0.71
C GLU A 411 8.23 11.40 0.25
N MET A 412 9.23 10.57 -0.05
CA MET A 412 10.44 10.47 0.78
C MET A 412 11.22 11.79 0.84
N LEU A 413 11.28 12.54 -0.27
CA LEU A 413 11.92 13.85 -0.27
C LEU A 413 11.18 14.83 0.65
N VAL A 414 9.85 14.94 0.46
CA VAL A 414 9.03 15.87 1.23
C VAL A 414 9.06 15.50 2.70
N ILE A 415 8.80 14.24 3.04
CA ILE A 415 8.84 13.74 4.42
C ILE A 415 10.23 13.96 5.03
N GLY A 416 11.30 13.58 4.32
CA GLY A 416 12.66 13.77 4.81
C GLY A 416 13.01 15.24 5.10
N CYS A 417 12.52 16.17 4.27
CA CYS A 417 12.69 17.61 4.50
C CYS A 417 11.82 18.12 5.66
N GLU A 418 10.54 17.74 5.70
CA GLU A 418 9.59 18.23 6.71
C GLU A 418 9.89 17.69 8.11
N GLU A 419 10.40 16.47 8.21
CA GLU A 419 10.85 15.84 9.45
C GLU A 419 12.31 16.14 9.80
N LYS A 420 13.04 16.84 8.90
CA LYS A 420 14.49 17.07 9.04
C LYS A 420 15.27 15.77 9.25
N ASN A 421 14.94 14.74 8.46
CA ASN A 421 15.51 13.42 8.54
C ASN A 421 16.59 13.19 7.44
N PRO A 422 17.88 13.47 7.71
CA PRO A 422 18.94 13.35 6.72
C PRO A 422 19.21 11.91 6.29
N GLU A 423 18.81 10.91 7.08
CA GLU A 423 18.94 9.50 6.72
C GLU A 423 17.87 9.09 5.70
N ALA A 424 16.63 9.60 5.83
CA ALA A 424 15.60 9.41 4.80
C ALA A 424 16.03 10.02 3.46
N ILE A 425 16.62 11.22 3.47
CA ILE A 425 17.18 11.84 2.26
C ILE A 425 18.31 11.01 1.66
N TYR A 426 19.21 10.45 2.48
CA TYR A 426 20.27 9.55 2.00
C TYR A 426 19.69 8.29 1.33
N ARG A 427 18.70 7.64 1.96
CA ARG A 427 18.08 6.43 1.43
C ARG A 427 17.36 6.69 0.11
N LEU A 428 16.59 7.79 0.02
CA LEU A 428 16.01 8.25 -1.22
C LEU A 428 17.06 8.41 -2.30
N PHE A 429 18.10 9.12 -2.01
CA PHE A 429 19.18 9.43 -2.93
C PHE A 429 19.87 8.16 -3.47
N THR A 430 20.21 7.21 -2.59
CA THR A 430 20.82 5.94 -3.02
C THR A 430 19.87 5.10 -3.86
N SER A 431 18.56 5.16 -3.57
CA SER A 431 17.54 4.45 -4.35
C SER A 431 17.34 4.99 -5.78
N LEU A 432 17.79 6.22 -6.06
CA LEU A 432 17.74 6.82 -7.40
C LEU A 432 18.91 6.41 -8.28
N ARG A 433 19.94 5.78 -7.71
CA ARG A 433 21.13 5.39 -8.42
C ARG A 433 20.86 4.25 -9.40
N PRO A 434 21.25 4.35 -10.68
CA PRO A 434 21.12 3.26 -11.64
C PRO A 434 21.86 2.00 -11.19
N VAL A 435 21.26 0.83 -11.41
CA VAL A 435 21.88 -0.48 -11.07
C VAL A 435 23.29 -0.61 -11.58
N ASP A 436 23.52 -0.27 -12.86
CA ASP A 436 24.84 -0.41 -13.48
C ASP A 436 25.92 0.49 -12.87
N SER A 437 25.57 1.67 -12.37
CA SER A 437 26.49 2.57 -11.71
C SER A 437 26.95 2.08 -10.33
N TYR A 438 26.21 1.17 -9.72
CA TYR A 438 26.60 0.57 -8.43
C TYR A 438 27.78 -0.38 -8.55
N TYR A 439 27.89 -1.06 -9.69
CA TYR A 439 28.94 -2.04 -9.95
C TYR A 439 30.18 -1.43 -10.64
N GLY A 440 30.14 -0.14 -10.98
CA GLY A 440 31.17 0.52 -11.77
C GLY A 440 31.98 1.63 -11.10
N SER A 441 31.43 2.34 -10.12
CA SER A 441 32.12 3.49 -9.49
C SER A 441 31.51 3.86 -8.13
N PRO A 442 32.34 4.34 -7.18
CA PRO A 442 31.84 4.92 -5.94
C PRO A 442 30.92 6.14 -6.21
N LEU A 443 30.04 6.47 -5.27
CA LEU A 443 29.24 7.69 -5.33
C LEU A 443 30.16 8.91 -5.36
N GLU A 444 30.15 9.64 -6.47
CA GLU A 444 30.82 10.92 -6.52
C GLU A 444 30.10 11.93 -5.61
N GLN A 445 30.90 12.77 -4.96
CA GLN A 445 30.37 13.85 -4.11
C GLN A 445 29.45 14.75 -4.95
N GLY A 446 28.21 14.97 -4.48
CA GLY A 446 27.21 15.76 -5.20
C GLY A 446 26.43 15.02 -6.30
N TYR A 447 26.66 13.73 -6.54
CA TYR A 447 25.84 12.91 -7.47
C TYR A 447 24.33 13.03 -7.22
N TRP A 448 23.93 13.11 -5.99
CA TRP A 448 22.53 13.23 -5.55
C TRP A 448 21.83 14.52 -6.04
N LYS A 449 22.55 15.59 -6.36
CA LYS A 449 21.97 16.87 -6.81
C LYS A 449 21.17 16.74 -8.09
N SER A 450 21.67 15.97 -9.06
CA SER A 450 21.02 15.82 -10.37
C SER A 450 19.72 15.00 -10.35
N PRO A 451 19.65 13.82 -9.71
CA PRO A 451 18.41 13.08 -9.56
C PRO A 451 17.35 13.82 -8.74
N LEU A 452 17.72 14.41 -7.60
CA LEU A 452 16.79 15.15 -6.72
C LEU A 452 16.20 16.38 -7.40
N ALA A 453 16.91 16.99 -8.35
CA ALA A 453 16.41 18.09 -9.17
C ALA A 453 15.18 17.73 -10.03
N LYS A 454 14.82 16.44 -10.13
CA LYS A 454 13.64 15.95 -10.86
C LYS A 454 12.46 15.63 -9.95
N ILE A 455 12.69 15.69 -8.62
CA ILE A 455 11.68 15.30 -7.62
C ILE A 455 11.14 16.57 -6.98
N GLU A 456 9.84 16.78 -7.10
CA GLU A 456 9.10 17.91 -6.50
C GLU A 456 9.81 19.26 -6.66
N PRO A 457 10.17 19.71 -7.89
CA PRO A 457 10.87 20.97 -8.08
C PRO A 457 10.06 22.16 -7.56
N TRP A 458 8.74 22.14 -7.69
CA TRP A 458 7.83 23.12 -7.14
C TRP A 458 7.99 23.26 -5.63
N TYR A 459 7.88 22.14 -4.89
CA TYR A 459 8.04 22.10 -3.45
C TYR A 459 9.40 22.66 -3.01
N GLN A 460 10.47 22.25 -3.71
CA GLN A 460 11.81 22.73 -3.39
C GLN A 460 11.95 24.25 -3.56
N ILE A 461 11.46 24.82 -4.68
CA ILE A 461 11.60 26.25 -4.96
C ILE A 461 10.75 27.09 -4.02
N VAL A 462 9.46 26.75 -3.87
CA VAL A 462 8.53 27.55 -3.04
C VAL A 462 8.95 27.54 -1.57
N ASN A 463 9.49 26.43 -1.08
CA ASN A 463 9.97 26.34 0.30
C ASN A 463 11.45 26.72 0.47
N ASP A 464 12.13 27.15 -0.62
CA ASP A 464 13.56 27.52 -0.65
C ASP A 464 14.47 26.38 -0.13
N ILE A 465 14.13 25.13 -0.49
CA ILE A 465 14.88 23.95 -0.07
C ILE A 465 16.11 23.77 -0.96
N ARG A 466 17.29 23.96 -0.38
CA ARG A 466 18.59 23.85 -1.05
C ARG A 466 19.39 22.76 -0.37
N LEU A 467 19.13 21.51 -0.75
CA LEU A 467 19.83 20.38 -0.17
C LEU A 467 21.35 20.46 -0.40
N SER A 468 22.08 20.15 0.64
CA SER A 468 23.54 20.14 0.69
C SER A 468 24.02 18.82 1.33
N ASP A 469 25.34 18.59 1.34
CA ASP A 469 25.93 17.40 1.96
C ASP A 469 25.64 17.31 3.48
N LYS A 470 25.25 18.42 4.12
CA LYS A 470 24.84 18.45 5.54
C LYS A 470 23.44 17.86 5.77
N ASP A 471 22.62 17.88 4.72
CA ASP A 471 21.23 17.41 4.77
C ASP A 471 21.12 15.92 4.45
N VAL A 472 22.25 15.26 4.19
CA VAL A 472 22.32 13.85 3.77
C VAL A 472 23.28 13.11 4.68
N ARG A 473 22.81 12.08 5.39
CA ARG A 473 23.63 11.27 6.28
C ARG A 473 23.38 9.78 6.06
N LYS A 474 24.46 9.03 5.81
CA LYS A 474 24.36 7.57 5.75
C LYS A 474 23.94 7.03 7.12
N PRO A 475 22.92 6.17 7.20
CA PRO A 475 22.58 5.48 8.44
C PRO A 475 23.77 4.68 8.96
N ALA A 476 24.01 4.72 10.27
CA ALA A 476 25.10 3.96 10.89
C ALA A 476 24.80 2.45 10.87
N HIS A 477 23.52 2.12 11.03
CA HIS A 477 23.02 0.75 11.01
C HIS A 477 21.55 0.75 10.58
N LEU A 478 21.15 -0.23 9.78
CA LEU A 478 19.76 -0.56 9.52
C LEU A 478 19.54 -2.03 9.92
N PRO A 479 18.41 -2.36 10.55
CA PRO A 479 18.03 -3.75 10.78
C PRO A 479 18.06 -4.55 9.47
N HIS A 480 18.37 -5.84 9.56
CA HIS A 480 18.31 -6.71 8.38
C HIS A 480 16.89 -6.95 7.92
N ASP A 481 15.92 -6.87 8.82
CA ASP A 481 14.52 -7.15 8.56
C ASP A 481 13.64 -5.97 8.90
N LYS A 482 12.55 -5.85 8.16
CA LYS A 482 11.44 -4.98 8.53
C LYS A 482 10.13 -5.72 8.24
N VAL A 483 9.30 -5.82 9.27
CA VAL A 483 7.99 -6.42 9.20
C VAL A 483 6.93 -5.35 9.44
N PHE A 484 5.97 -5.28 8.55
CA PHE A 484 4.80 -4.40 8.61
C PHE A 484 3.59 -5.29 8.84
N GLU A 485 3.38 -5.67 10.11
CA GLU A 485 2.34 -6.64 10.50
C GLU A 485 0.94 -6.19 10.08
N GLY A 486 0.65 -4.90 10.27
CA GLY A 486 -0.66 -4.34 9.97
C GLY A 486 -1.02 -4.37 8.50
N VAL A 487 -0.07 -4.21 7.59
CA VAL A 487 -0.30 -4.40 6.14
C VAL A 487 0.04 -5.80 5.67
N GLY A 488 0.61 -6.64 6.54
CA GLY A 488 0.92 -8.03 6.26
C GLY A 488 2.05 -8.22 5.26
N ALA A 489 3.13 -7.46 5.40
CA ALA A 489 4.28 -7.53 4.51
C ALA A 489 5.60 -7.56 5.30
N ALA A 490 6.58 -8.34 4.83
CA ALA A 490 7.92 -8.42 5.42
C ALA A 490 8.99 -8.34 4.33
N ALA A 491 10.12 -7.72 4.65
CA ALA A 491 11.31 -7.69 3.83
C ALA A 491 12.52 -8.08 4.66
N LEU A 492 13.20 -9.16 4.25
CA LEU A 492 14.35 -9.76 4.92
C LEU A 492 15.56 -9.55 4.02
N HIS A 493 16.62 -8.93 4.51
CA HIS A 493 17.80 -8.53 3.74
C HIS A 493 19.10 -9.12 4.31
N VAL A 494 20.11 -9.17 3.48
CA VAL A 494 21.51 -9.30 3.91
C VAL A 494 22.07 -7.91 4.24
N ASP A 495 21.98 -6.98 3.28
CA ASP A 495 22.31 -5.57 3.48
C ASP A 495 21.47 -4.69 2.54
N VAL A 496 20.53 -3.95 3.09
CA VAL A 496 19.59 -3.14 2.31
C VAL A 496 20.26 -1.99 1.56
N LEU A 497 21.44 -1.53 2.03
CA LEU A 497 22.17 -0.40 1.45
C LEU A 497 23.33 -0.82 0.52
N ASP A 498 23.71 -2.09 0.52
CA ASP A 498 24.73 -2.64 -0.39
C ASP A 498 24.13 -3.64 -1.37
N PRO A 499 23.72 -3.21 -2.57
CA PRO A 499 23.11 -4.09 -3.57
C PRO A 499 24.04 -5.20 -4.05
N ALA A 500 25.38 -5.03 -3.97
CA ALA A 500 26.34 -6.03 -4.39
C ALA A 500 26.39 -7.24 -3.44
N GLN A 501 26.03 -7.06 -2.20
CA GLN A 501 25.96 -8.10 -1.19
C GLN A 501 24.51 -8.51 -0.88
N ASN A 502 23.52 -7.72 -1.30
CA ASN A 502 22.15 -7.92 -0.86
C ASN A 502 21.48 -9.12 -1.55
N THR A 503 20.95 -9.98 -0.73
CA THR A 503 19.85 -10.90 -1.04
C THR A 503 18.63 -10.41 -0.28
N THR A 504 17.51 -10.26 -0.96
CA THR A 504 16.24 -9.84 -0.36
C THR A 504 15.21 -10.94 -0.51
N VAL A 505 14.51 -11.24 0.56
CA VAL A 505 13.32 -12.09 0.57
C VAL A 505 12.14 -11.24 1.00
N PHE A 506 11.23 -10.98 0.08
CA PHE A 506 9.96 -10.34 0.37
C PHE A 506 8.91 -11.38 0.68
N PHE A 507 8.05 -11.13 1.66
CA PHE A 507 6.94 -12.00 2.03
C PHE A 507 5.66 -11.18 2.18
N ARG A 508 4.51 -11.75 1.77
CA ARG A 508 3.20 -11.11 1.92
C ARG A 508 2.15 -12.09 2.42
N SER A 509 1.46 -11.69 3.49
CA SER A 509 0.22 -12.28 3.99
C SER A 509 -0.60 -11.15 4.60
N SER A 510 -1.51 -10.57 3.83
CA SER A 510 -2.12 -9.27 4.13
C SER A 510 -3.56 -9.39 4.61
N PRO A 511 -3.91 -8.72 5.71
CA PRO A 511 -5.29 -8.65 6.20
C PRO A 511 -6.21 -7.83 5.28
N PHE A 512 -5.65 -7.02 4.38
CA PHE A 512 -6.43 -6.27 3.38
C PHE A 512 -6.90 -7.12 2.19
N GLY A 513 -6.54 -8.41 2.15
CA GLY A 513 -6.98 -9.33 1.11
C GLY A 513 -6.42 -9.02 -0.28
N ALA A 514 -7.27 -9.15 -1.29
CA ALA A 514 -6.97 -8.93 -2.70
C ALA A 514 -7.95 -7.93 -3.36
N LYS A 515 -8.35 -6.89 -2.62
CA LYS A 515 -9.20 -5.79 -3.08
C LYS A 515 -8.36 -4.69 -3.72
N GLY A 516 -8.97 -3.83 -4.53
CA GLY A 516 -8.28 -2.72 -5.21
C GLY A 516 -7.16 -3.24 -6.11
N HIS A 517 -5.95 -2.76 -5.94
CA HIS A 517 -4.78 -3.15 -6.71
C HIS A 517 -3.91 -4.23 -6.04
N MET A 518 -4.41 -4.83 -4.96
CA MET A 518 -3.78 -5.99 -4.31
C MET A 518 -4.05 -7.27 -5.09
N HIS A 519 -3.18 -8.26 -4.93
CA HIS A 519 -3.26 -9.54 -5.62
C HIS A 519 -3.72 -10.67 -4.69
N ALA A 520 -4.25 -11.74 -5.28
CA ALA A 520 -4.58 -12.98 -4.60
C ALA A 520 -3.31 -13.81 -4.35
N ASN A 521 -2.44 -13.29 -3.45
CA ASN A 521 -1.07 -13.77 -3.25
C ASN A 521 -0.67 -13.87 -1.77
N GLN A 522 -1.61 -14.27 -0.92
CA GLN A 522 -1.30 -14.49 0.50
C GLN A 522 -0.30 -15.63 0.65
N ASN A 523 0.58 -15.52 1.63
CA ASN A 523 1.70 -16.41 1.86
C ASN A 523 2.63 -16.58 0.65
N SER A 524 2.70 -15.57 -0.25
CA SER A 524 3.68 -15.57 -1.32
C SER A 524 4.98 -14.88 -0.90
N PHE A 525 6.04 -15.22 -1.61
CA PHE A 525 7.34 -14.58 -1.44
C PHE A 525 7.96 -14.24 -2.79
N ASN A 526 8.85 -13.24 -2.81
CA ASN A 526 9.70 -12.92 -3.94
C ASN A 526 11.15 -12.82 -3.48
N ILE A 527 12.09 -13.26 -4.30
CA ILE A 527 13.53 -13.25 -3.98
C ILE A 527 14.27 -12.46 -5.05
N SER A 528 15.08 -11.51 -4.61
CA SER A 528 16.07 -10.85 -5.44
C SER A 528 17.47 -11.01 -4.84
N ARG A 529 18.50 -11.04 -5.72
CA ARG A 529 19.90 -11.11 -5.32
C ARG A 529 20.74 -10.22 -6.24
N LYS A 530 21.62 -9.43 -5.63
CA LYS A 530 22.52 -8.51 -6.39
C LYS A 530 21.79 -7.65 -7.42
N GLY A 531 20.62 -7.12 -7.04
CA GLY A 531 19.78 -6.29 -7.90
C GLY A 531 18.98 -7.02 -8.97
N GLU A 532 18.93 -8.37 -8.96
CA GLU A 532 18.25 -9.18 -9.97
C GLU A 532 17.09 -9.99 -9.37
N ARG A 533 16.00 -10.15 -10.14
CA ARG A 533 14.88 -11.00 -9.80
C ARG A 533 15.26 -12.47 -9.99
N VAL A 534 15.17 -13.28 -8.95
CA VAL A 534 15.50 -14.72 -8.99
C VAL A 534 14.21 -15.54 -8.98
N PHE A 535 13.50 -15.57 -7.85
CA PHE A 535 12.13 -16.09 -7.77
C PHE A 535 11.18 -14.94 -7.60
N TYR A 536 10.28 -14.73 -8.55
CA TYR A 536 9.52 -13.49 -8.59
C TYR A 536 8.16 -13.69 -9.25
N SER A 537 7.13 -13.02 -8.75
CA SER A 537 5.78 -13.02 -9.31
C SER A 537 5.79 -12.69 -10.81
N THR A 538 4.96 -13.35 -11.58
CA THR A 538 4.87 -13.22 -13.04
C THR A 538 3.65 -12.44 -13.50
N GLY A 539 3.46 -12.31 -14.81
CA GLY A 539 2.39 -11.53 -15.41
C GLY A 539 2.69 -10.04 -15.48
N TYR A 540 1.80 -9.28 -16.11
CA TYR A 540 2.01 -7.87 -16.44
C TYR A 540 0.75 -7.06 -16.27
N TYR A 541 0.87 -5.87 -15.71
CA TYR A 541 -0.25 -4.94 -15.58
C TYR A 541 -0.56 -4.27 -16.91
N THR A 542 -1.37 -4.90 -17.74
CA THR A 542 -1.86 -4.34 -19.00
C THR A 542 -3.15 -3.54 -18.82
N SER A 543 -4.04 -4.05 -17.98
CA SER A 543 -5.31 -3.43 -17.60
C SER A 543 -5.75 -3.96 -16.25
N PHE A 544 -6.64 -3.27 -15.57
CA PHE A 544 -7.28 -3.77 -14.35
C PHE A 544 -8.29 -4.90 -14.61
N ALA A 545 -8.89 -4.91 -15.80
CA ALA A 545 -10.13 -5.63 -16.09
C ALA A 545 -10.02 -6.69 -17.21
N ASP A 546 -8.83 -6.91 -17.78
CA ASP A 546 -8.69 -7.87 -18.88
C ASP A 546 -8.52 -9.31 -18.35
N PRO A 547 -8.72 -10.34 -19.21
CA PRO A 547 -8.56 -11.73 -18.79
C PRO A 547 -7.17 -12.06 -18.22
N HIS A 548 -6.10 -11.45 -18.75
CA HIS A 548 -4.75 -11.65 -18.25
C HIS A 548 -4.61 -11.14 -16.81
N ALA A 549 -5.15 -9.94 -16.53
CA ALA A 549 -5.14 -9.39 -15.18
C ALA A 549 -5.86 -10.31 -14.18
N LEU A 550 -7.05 -10.81 -14.56
CA LEU A 550 -7.90 -11.60 -13.67
C LEU A 550 -7.44 -13.05 -13.48
N THR A 551 -6.80 -13.68 -14.47
CA THR A 551 -6.52 -15.12 -14.42
C THR A 551 -5.03 -15.48 -14.45
N SER A 552 -4.14 -14.53 -14.73
CA SER A 552 -2.71 -14.78 -14.91
C SER A 552 -1.78 -13.78 -14.19
N TYR A 553 -2.24 -12.57 -13.83
CA TYR A 553 -1.40 -11.56 -13.22
C TYR A 553 -1.73 -11.35 -11.74
N ARG A 554 -3.00 -11.10 -11.44
CA ARG A 554 -3.48 -10.88 -10.07
C ARG A 554 -3.87 -12.17 -9.37
N HIS A 555 -4.07 -13.22 -10.16
CA HIS A 555 -4.46 -14.54 -9.67
C HIS A 555 -3.29 -15.25 -8.97
N THR A 556 -3.60 -16.07 -8.02
CA THR A 556 -2.65 -16.94 -7.28
C THR A 556 -1.67 -17.69 -8.17
N ARG A 557 -2.06 -18.02 -9.42
CA ARG A 557 -1.20 -18.68 -10.43
C ARG A 557 0.06 -17.91 -10.82
N ALA A 558 0.14 -16.62 -10.52
CA ALA A 558 1.29 -15.80 -10.86
C ALA A 558 2.30 -15.65 -9.71
N HIS A 559 2.05 -16.28 -8.59
CA HIS A 559 2.75 -16.03 -7.35
C HIS A 559 3.34 -17.30 -6.72
N ASN A 560 4.45 -17.17 -6.00
CA ASN A 560 5.14 -18.25 -5.31
C ASN A 560 4.34 -18.70 -4.07
N THR A 561 3.23 -19.41 -4.28
CA THR A 561 2.29 -19.85 -3.25
C THR A 561 1.61 -21.17 -3.64
N ILE A 562 0.46 -21.51 -3.09
CA ILE A 562 -0.21 -22.80 -3.24
C ILE A 562 -1.50 -22.68 -4.06
N LEU A 563 -1.80 -23.69 -4.87
CA LEU A 563 -3.15 -23.97 -5.37
C LEU A 563 -3.67 -25.27 -4.73
N LEU A 564 -4.98 -25.34 -4.49
CA LEU A 564 -5.68 -26.49 -3.97
C LEU A 564 -6.74 -26.97 -4.98
N ASN A 565 -6.58 -28.18 -5.55
CA ASN A 565 -7.44 -28.70 -6.63
C ASN A 565 -7.58 -27.71 -7.82
N GLY A 566 -6.52 -26.95 -8.13
CA GLY A 566 -6.51 -25.91 -9.15
C GLY A 566 -7.12 -24.55 -8.71
N TYR A 567 -7.77 -24.50 -7.55
CA TYR A 567 -8.30 -23.24 -6.99
C TYR A 567 -7.20 -22.39 -6.37
N GLY A 568 -7.29 -21.09 -6.59
CA GLY A 568 -6.51 -20.04 -5.94
C GLY A 568 -7.29 -19.32 -4.83
N GLN A 569 -6.76 -18.18 -4.44
CA GLN A 569 -7.31 -17.32 -3.39
C GLN A 569 -8.37 -16.38 -3.98
N ALA A 570 -9.33 -15.97 -3.16
CA ALA A 570 -10.40 -15.07 -3.57
C ALA A 570 -9.88 -13.65 -3.85
N PHE A 571 -10.49 -13.00 -4.83
CA PHE A 571 -10.43 -11.55 -4.95
C PHE A 571 -11.38 -10.90 -3.95
N GLY A 572 -11.05 -9.68 -3.55
CA GLY A 572 -11.79 -8.96 -2.53
C GLY A 572 -11.15 -9.10 -1.16
N HIS A 573 -11.88 -8.65 -0.15
CA HIS A 573 -11.40 -8.70 1.23
C HIS A 573 -11.41 -10.11 1.81
N GLU A 574 -12.26 -10.97 1.27
CA GLU A 574 -12.39 -12.37 1.69
C GLU A 574 -11.11 -13.16 1.47
N GLY A 575 -10.31 -12.75 0.50
CA GLY A 575 -9.02 -13.39 0.16
C GLY A 575 -7.86 -12.95 1.04
N TYR A 576 -8.04 -12.82 2.35
CA TYR A 576 -7.02 -12.27 3.24
C TYR A 576 -6.19 -13.34 3.96
N GLY A 577 -5.03 -12.91 4.45
CA GLY A 577 -4.15 -13.61 5.38
C GLY A 577 -3.55 -12.61 6.37
N TRP A 578 -2.64 -13.04 7.22
CA TRP A 578 -1.89 -12.15 8.11
C TRP A 578 -0.54 -12.73 8.48
N ILE A 579 0.39 -11.88 8.95
CA ILE A 579 1.65 -12.35 9.54
C ILE A 579 1.36 -12.81 10.96
N LYS A 580 1.45 -14.11 11.18
CA LYS A 580 1.14 -14.76 12.44
C LYS A 580 2.30 -14.69 13.43
N ARG A 581 3.53 -14.84 12.94
CA ARG A 581 4.77 -14.80 13.75
C ARG A 581 5.90 -14.25 12.92
N HIS A 582 6.81 -13.54 13.54
CA HIS A 582 8.06 -13.15 12.91
C HIS A 582 9.17 -12.99 13.93
N LEU A 583 10.42 -13.05 13.47
CA LEU A 583 11.60 -12.87 14.30
C LEU A 583 12.82 -12.49 13.45
N GLU A 584 13.60 -11.55 13.93
CA GLU A 584 14.93 -11.27 13.44
C GLU A 584 15.97 -11.91 14.37
N GLY A 585 16.88 -12.74 13.82
CA GLY A 585 18.03 -13.28 14.51
C GLY A 585 19.32 -12.84 13.83
N SER A 586 20.46 -13.05 14.50
CA SER A 586 21.78 -12.61 14.03
C SER A 586 22.21 -13.26 12.70
N GLY A 587 21.82 -14.49 12.44
CA GLY A 587 22.13 -15.23 11.21
C GLY A 587 20.91 -15.77 10.48
N MET A 588 19.76 -15.79 11.15
CA MET A 588 18.49 -16.28 10.60
C MET A 588 17.37 -15.29 10.87
N SER A 589 16.48 -15.13 9.88
CA SER A 589 15.19 -14.44 10.06
C SER A 589 14.05 -15.39 9.76
N TYR A 590 12.92 -15.13 10.39
CA TYR A 590 11.75 -15.99 10.31
C TYR A 590 10.48 -15.15 10.16
N VAL A 591 9.59 -15.60 9.26
CA VAL A 591 8.25 -15.08 9.16
C VAL A 591 7.27 -16.22 8.92
N CYS A 592 6.12 -16.17 9.58
CA CYS A 592 5.01 -17.10 9.36
C CYS A 592 3.76 -16.33 8.99
N GLY A 593 3.16 -16.68 7.85
CA GLY A 593 1.85 -16.19 7.45
C GLY A 593 0.78 -17.26 7.59
N ASP A 594 -0.42 -16.83 7.94
CA ASP A 594 -1.63 -17.66 7.90
C ASP A 594 -2.54 -17.15 6.78
N ALA A 595 -2.79 -17.98 5.78
CA ALA A 595 -3.65 -17.74 4.64
C ALA A 595 -4.83 -18.73 4.57
N SER A 596 -5.19 -19.34 5.69
CA SER A 596 -6.25 -20.35 5.77
C SER A 596 -7.60 -19.83 5.26
N ARG A 597 -7.82 -18.51 5.40
CA ARG A 597 -9.06 -17.85 5.00
C ARG A 597 -9.05 -17.27 3.58
N ALA A 598 -7.92 -17.34 2.88
CA ALA A 598 -7.80 -16.75 1.55
C ALA A 598 -8.57 -17.51 0.45
N TYR A 599 -8.81 -18.83 0.63
CA TYR A 599 -9.35 -19.71 -0.41
C TYR A 599 -10.87 -19.84 -0.34
N GLN A 600 -11.56 -18.73 -0.52
CA GLN A 600 -13.02 -18.63 -0.47
C GLN A 600 -13.61 -18.32 -1.85
N GLU A 601 -14.94 -18.26 -1.92
CA GLU A 601 -15.64 -17.73 -3.09
C GLU A 601 -15.37 -16.22 -3.22
N VAL A 602 -15.30 -15.74 -4.45
CA VAL A 602 -15.29 -14.31 -4.75
C VAL A 602 -16.70 -13.80 -4.54
N THR A 603 -16.90 -12.94 -3.55
CA THR A 603 -18.19 -12.29 -3.24
C THR A 603 -18.14 -10.78 -3.54
N ASP A 604 -16.96 -10.23 -3.78
CA ASP A 604 -16.78 -8.82 -4.13
C ASP A 604 -17.46 -8.49 -5.46
N ARG A 605 -18.43 -7.57 -5.40
CA ARG A 605 -19.28 -7.23 -6.54
C ARG A 605 -18.49 -6.71 -7.74
N GLN A 606 -17.47 -5.89 -7.52
CA GLN A 606 -16.63 -5.36 -8.59
C GLN A 606 -15.95 -6.49 -9.37
N PHE A 607 -15.35 -7.44 -8.65
CA PHE A 607 -14.70 -8.58 -9.27
C PHE A 607 -15.68 -9.55 -9.91
N LEU A 608 -16.85 -9.79 -9.32
CA LEU A 608 -17.91 -10.59 -9.95
C LEU A 608 -18.38 -9.98 -11.28
N ASP A 609 -18.57 -8.68 -11.34
CA ASP A 609 -18.94 -7.97 -12.57
C ASP A 609 -17.83 -8.07 -13.63
N LEU A 610 -16.56 -7.91 -13.24
CA LEU A 610 -15.42 -8.09 -14.16
C LEU A 610 -15.27 -9.52 -14.66
N MET A 611 -15.44 -10.49 -13.79
CA MET A 611 -15.43 -11.93 -14.15
C MET A 611 -16.52 -12.23 -15.17
N LYS A 612 -17.75 -11.78 -14.91
CA LYS A 612 -18.89 -11.94 -15.82
C LYS A 612 -18.63 -11.31 -17.19
N GLN A 613 -18.09 -10.09 -17.24
CA GLN A 613 -17.75 -9.38 -18.48
C GLN A 613 -16.71 -10.15 -19.32
N ASN A 614 -15.84 -10.92 -18.70
CA ASN A 614 -14.79 -11.70 -19.34
C ASN A 614 -15.12 -13.19 -19.49
N GLY A 615 -16.34 -13.64 -19.17
CA GLY A 615 -16.72 -15.04 -19.25
C GLY A 615 -15.98 -15.96 -18.26
N ILE A 616 -15.54 -15.41 -17.12
CA ILE A 616 -14.83 -16.12 -16.06
C ILE A 616 -15.85 -16.60 -15.04
N GLU A 617 -15.88 -17.90 -14.80
CA GLU A 617 -16.76 -18.55 -13.82
C GLU A 617 -15.99 -18.96 -12.55
N GLN A 618 -16.70 -19.11 -11.43
CA GLN A 618 -16.13 -19.65 -10.21
C GLN A 618 -16.10 -21.19 -10.28
N ASN A 619 -15.02 -21.74 -10.83
CA ASN A 619 -14.79 -23.17 -10.94
C ASN A 619 -13.28 -23.49 -10.98
N ALA A 620 -12.92 -24.77 -10.92
CA ALA A 620 -11.53 -25.23 -10.90
C ALA A 620 -10.75 -24.87 -12.17
N HIS A 621 -11.40 -24.78 -13.33
CA HIS A 621 -10.75 -24.39 -14.59
C HIS A 621 -10.18 -22.96 -14.48
N PHE A 622 -10.99 -22.00 -14.07
CA PHE A 622 -10.52 -20.64 -13.84
C PHE A 622 -9.73 -20.46 -12.54
N GLY A 623 -9.83 -21.43 -11.63
CA GLY A 623 -9.17 -21.41 -10.33
C GLY A 623 -9.83 -20.45 -9.33
N MET A 624 -11.10 -20.14 -9.53
CA MET A 624 -11.91 -19.27 -8.70
C MET A 624 -12.97 -20.07 -7.96
N GLY A 625 -13.22 -19.76 -6.69
CA GLY A 625 -14.26 -20.41 -5.89
C GLY A 625 -13.74 -21.04 -4.60
N LYS A 626 -14.65 -21.64 -3.82
CA LYS A 626 -14.33 -22.30 -2.55
C LYS A 626 -13.59 -23.60 -2.79
N SER A 627 -12.34 -23.71 -2.31
CA SER A 627 -11.48 -24.86 -2.54
C SER A 627 -11.62 -25.97 -1.50
N GLY A 628 -12.16 -25.68 -0.32
CA GLY A 628 -12.12 -26.55 0.86
C GLY A 628 -10.82 -26.47 1.67
N MET A 629 -10.06 -25.39 1.55
CA MET A 629 -8.89 -25.13 2.39
C MET A 629 -9.31 -24.96 3.85
N LYS A 630 -8.70 -25.71 4.76
CA LYS A 630 -8.88 -25.59 6.22
C LYS A 630 -7.72 -24.87 6.87
N LYS A 631 -6.51 -25.18 6.43
CA LYS A 631 -5.28 -24.62 7.01
C LYS A 631 -4.25 -24.36 5.92
N TYR A 632 -3.65 -23.17 5.96
CA TYR A 632 -2.46 -22.84 5.21
C TYR A 632 -1.58 -21.90 6.04
N GLU A 633 -0.64 -22.47 6.78
CA GLU A 633 0.45 -21.74 7.42
C GLU A 633 1.74 -21.99 6.64
N ARG A 634 2.43 -20.91 6.28
CA ARG A 634 3.75 -20.95 5.65
C ARG A 634 4.78 -20.35 6.60
N HIS A 635 5.76 -21.15 6.96
CA HIS A 635 6.92 -20.76 7.72
C HIS A 635 8.09 -20.55 6.76
N LEU A 636 8.58 -19.32 6.65
CA LEU A 636 9.72 -18.97 5.82
C LEU A 636 10.88 -18.56 6.72
N ILE A 637 12.02 -19.19 6.55
CA ILE A 637 13.26 -18.97 7.28
C ILE A 637 14.32 -18.52 6.26
N PHE A 638 14.89 -17.33 6.46
CA PHE A 638 16.02 -16.87 5.68
C PHE A 638 17.30 -17.05 6.50
N VAL A 639 18.12 -18.02 6.12
CA VAL A 639 19.46 -18.24 6.68
C VAL A 639 20.45 -17.48 5.80
N ARG A 640 20.97 -16.40 6.35
CA ARG A 640 21.86 -15.50 5.61
C ARG A 640 23.22 -16.16 5.27
N PRO A 641 23.78 -15.85 4.09
CA PRO A 641 23.30 -14.86 3.13
C PRO A 641 22.45 -15.45 1.96
N ASP A 642 22.27 -16.78 1.88
CA ASP A 642 21.96 -17.42 0.60
C ASP A 642 21.09 -18.69 0.68
N LEU A 643 20.46 -18.99 1.83
CA LEU A 643 19.54 -20.12 1.95
C LEU A 643 18.18 -19.67 2.47
N VAL A 644 17.13 -20.02 1.73
CA VAL A 644 15.74 -19.88 2.18
C VAL A 644 15.15 -21.26 2.40
N VAL A 645 14.57 -21.48 3.57
CA VAL A 645 13.85 -22.68 3.93
C VAL A 645 12.37 -22.34 4.09
N VAL A 646 11.49 -23.00 3.34
CA VAL A 646 10.05 -22.82 3.45
C VAL A 646 9.42 -24.13 3.91
N TYR A 647 8.66 -24.06 5.00
CA TYR A 647 7.91 -25.20 5.53
C TYR A 647 6.42 -24.86 5.54
N ASP A 648 5.64 -25.55 4.70
CA ASP A 648 4.20 -25.37 4.55
C ASP A 648 3.42 -26.42 5.34
N VAL A 649 2.46 -25.95 6.13
CA VAL A 649 1.52 -26.75 6.90
C VAL A 649 0.13 -26.54 6.30
N LEU A 650 -0.36 -27.58 5.62
CA LEU A 650 -1.54 -27.51 4.78
C LEU A 650 -2.58 -28.56 5.20
N GLN A 651 -3.86 -28.17 5.22
CA GLN A 651 -4.99 -29.06 5.48
C GLN A 651 -6.20 -28.70 4.62
N ALA A 652 -6.87 -29.68 4.03
CA ALA A 652 -8.08 -29.54 3.25
C ALA A 652 -9.23 -30.35 3.88
N GLU A 653 -10.46 -30.06 3.47
CA GLU A 653 -11.66 -30.79 3.87
C GLU A 653 -11.65 -32.25 3.39
N GLN A 654 -11.01 -32.49 2.26
CA GLN A 654 -10.96 -33.82 1.59
C GLN A 654 -9.57 -34.09 1.02
N SER A 655 -9.30 -35.33 0.68
CA SER A 655 -8.09 -35.71 -0.07
C SER A 655 -8.01 -34.93 -1.38
N SER A 656 -6.94 -34.17 -1.56
CA SER A 656 -6.83 -33.08 -2.54
C SER A 656 -5.51 -33.10 -3.29
N GLU A 657 -5.51 -32.47 -4.46
CA GLU A 657 -4.31 -32.14 -5.21
C GLU A 657 -3.76 -30.82 -4.69
N TRP A 658 -2.51 -30.82 -4.28
CA TRP A 658 -1.75 -29.66 -3.82
C TRP A 658 -0.72 -29.27 -4.86
N SER A 659 -0.66 -27.99 -5.22
CA SER A 659 0.31 -27.49 -6.18
C SER A 659 1.10 -26.35 -5.55
N LEU A 660 2.40 -26.55 -5.31
CA LEU A 660 3.32 -25.47 -5.00
C LEU A 660 3.79 -24.82 -6.29
N LEU A 661 3.72 -23.51 -6.36
CA LEU A 661 4.13 -22.70 -7.50
C LEU A 661 5.43 -21.97 -7.19
N LEU A 662 6.40 -22.05 -8.11
CA LEU A 662 7.60 -21.23 -8.12
C LEU A 662 7.78 -20.59 -9.50
N HIS A 663 8.04 -19.29 -9.52
CA HIS A 663 8.08 -18.49 -10.75
C HIS A 663 9.40 -17.79 -10.92
N THR A 664 9.85 -17.70 -12.18
CA THR A 664 11.05 -16.96 -12.57
C THR A 664 10.78 -16.09 -13.79
N LEU A 665 11.53 -14.98 -13.94
CA LEU A 665 11.50 -14.15 -15.15
C LEU A 665 12.66 -14.48 -16.11
N GLN A 666 13.54 -15.39 -15.71
CA GLN A 666 14.62 -15.93 -16.51
C GLN A 666 14.31 -17.39 -16.83
N PRO A 667 14.86 -17.95 -17.90
CA PRO A 667 14.72 -19.37 -18.21
C PRO A 667 15.07 -20.24 -17.01
N SER A 668 14.19 -21.15 -16.67
CA SER A 668 14.37 -22.13 -15.60
C SER A 668 14.01 -23.52 -16.08
N ALA A 669 14.67 -24.54 -15.53
CA ALA A 669 14.48 -25.93 -15.90
C ALA A 669 14.62 -26.86 -14.70
N LEU A 670 14.04 -28.05 -14.80
CA LEU A 670 14.24 -29.13 -13.83
C LEU A 670 15.47 -29.92 -14.22
N ASP A 671 16.34 -30.22 -13.27
CA ASP A 671 17.42 -31.17 -13.46
C ASP A 671 16.93 -32.63 -13.32
N LYS A 672 17.85 -33.59 -13.36
CA LYS A 672 17.54 -35.00 -13.29
C LYS A 672 16.97 -35.45 -11.92
N GLU A 673 17.27 -34.71 -10.88
CA GLU A 673 16.80 -34.92 -9.53
C GLU A 673 15.51 -34.15 -9.22
N GLY A 674 14.93 -33.46 -10.22
CA GLY A 674 13.70 -32.67 -10.08
C GLY A 674 13.88 -31.35 -9.37
N ARG A 675 15.11 -30.82 -9.28
CA ARG A 675 15.41 -29.49 -8.71
C ARG A 675 15.20 -28.42 -9.76
N LEU A 676 14.58 -27.33 -9.40
CA LEU A 676 14.37 -26.18 -10.27
C LEU A 676 15.62 -25.30 -10.27
N GLU A 677 16.23 -25.12 -11.43
CA GLU A 677 17.40 -24.27 -11.62
C GLU A 677 17.07 -23.00 -12.39
N VAL A 678 17.65 -21.88 -11.97
CA VAL A 678 17.56 -20.59 -12.65
C VAL A 678 18.90 -19.85 -12.58
N GLN A 679 19.24 -19.17 -13.67
CA GLN A 679 20.41 -18.28 -13.72
C GLN A 679 20.01 -16.89 -14.20
N THR A 680 20.59 -15.89 -13.57
CA THR A 680 20.47 -14.48 -13.95
C THR A 680 21.82 -13.99 -14.52
N ALA A 681 21.98 -12.69 -14.73
CA ALA A 681 23.26 -12.18 -15.21
C ALA A 681 24.39 -12.31 -14.16
N ARG A 682 24.07 -12.21 -12.86
CA ARG A 682 25.05 -12.20 -11.74
C ARG A 682 24.87 -13.36 -10.76
N SER A 683 23.71 -14.02 -10.76
CA SER A 683 23.34 -15.00 -9.74
C SER A 683 22.88 -16.31 -10.34
N MET A 684 22.93 -17.35 -9.54
CA MET A 684 22.28 -18.65 -9.78
C MET A 684 21.46 -19.04 -8.57
N ALA A 685 20.43 -19.86 -8.80
CA ALA A 685 19.65 -20.42 -7.71
C ALA A 685 19.13 -21.81 -8.05
N GLN A 686 18.89 -22.62 -7.01
CA GLN A 686 18.31 -23.93 -7.11
C GLN A 686 17.23 -24.10 -6.04
N ALA A 687 16.08 -24.64 -6.41
CA ALA A 687 15.01 -24.99 -5.48
C ALA A 687 14.76 -26.49 -5.48
N GLN A 688 14.78 -27.11 -4.29
CA GLN A 688 14.44 -28.52 -4.06
C GLN A 688 13.21 -28.61 -3.16
N VAL A 689 12.21 -29.39 -3.57
CA VAL A 689 10.94 -29.53 -2.84
C VAL A 689 10.75 -30.98 -2.37
N TYR A 690 10.41 -31.15 -1.10
CA TYR A 690 10.03 -32.40 -0.48
C TYR A 690 8.59 -32.32 0.03
N GLY A 691 7.83 -33.40 -0.08
CA GLY A 691 6.43 -33.46 0.31
C GLY A 691 6.09 -34.63 1.22
N SER A 692 4.89 -34.63 1.81
CA SER A 692 4.30 -35.78 2.51
C SER A 692 4.16 -37.00 1.62
N THR A 693 4.00 -36.78 0.32
CA THR A 693 3.94 -37.81 -0.74
C THR A 693 4.94 -37.45 -1.84
N ALA A 694 5.15 -38.35 -2.79
CA ALA A 694 5.94 -38.07 -3.99
C ALA A 694 5.35 -36.89 -4.76
N LEU A 695 6.24 -36.10 -5.37
CA LEU A 695 5.87 -34.89 -6.11
C LEU A 695 6.26 -35.07 -7.59
N LYS A 696 5.36 -34.69 -8.48
CA LYS A 696 5.64 -34.46 -9.89
C LYS A 696 5.88 -32.98 -10.13
N ALA A 697 6.96 -32.65 -10.82
CA ALA A 697 7.30 -31.27 -11.17
C ALA A 697 7.24 -31.07 -12.69
N GLU A 698 6.81 -29.89 -13.09
CA GLU A 698 6.80 -29.44 -14.48
C GLU A 698 7.10 -27.95 -14.57
N VAL A 699 7.65 -27.48 -15.68
CA VAL A 699 7.90 -26.05 -15.97
C VAL A 699 7.19 -25.69 -17.27
N SER A 700 6.49 -24.55 -17.27
CA SER A 700 5.80 -23.98 -18.43
C SER A 700 6.17 -22.51 -18.59
N ASP A 701 6.21 -22.03 -19.83
CA ASP A 701 6.35 -20.60 -20.17
C ASP A 701 5.01 -19.95 -20.57
N ARG A 702 3.89 -20.65 -20.35
CA ARG A 702 2.55 -20.23 -20.80
C ARG A 702 1.75 -19.63 -19.65
N TYR A 703 1.13 -18.51 -19.92
CA TYR A 703 0.07 -17.96 -19.07
C TYR A 703 -1.26 -18.65 -19.34
N PHE A 704 -2.12 -18.74 -18.34
CA PHE A 704 -3.51 -19.18 -18.50
C PHE A 704 -4.25 -18.28 -19.50
N SER A 705 -4.17 -16.96 -19.30
CA SER A 705 -4.58 -15.96 -20.28
C SER A 705 -3.36 -15.11 -20.64
N PRO A 706 -2.97 -15.05 -21.92
CA PRO A 706 -1.81 -14.26 -22.34
C PRO A 706 -2.06 -12.75 -22.26
N ALA A 707 -0.99 -11.97 -22.14
CA ALA A 707 -1.04 -10.51 -22.10
C ALA A 707 -1.17 -9.92 -23.53
N VAL A 708 -2.33 -10.09 -24.16
CA VAL A 708 -2.55 -9.77 -25.59
C VAL A 708 -2.34 -8.30 -25.96
N ASP A 709 -2.60 -7.37 -25.05
CA ASP A 709 -2.44 -5.94 -25.29
C ASP A 709 -1.07 -5.38 -24.83
N PHE A 710 -0.14 -6.27 -24.48
CA PHE A 710 1.17 -5.89 -23.96
C PHE A 710 1.92 -4.96 -24.92
N LYS A 711 2.04 -5.34 -26.18
CA LYS A 711 2.74 -4.58 -27.21
C LYS A 711 2.13 -3.19 -27.43
N LYS A 712 0.81 -3.05 -27.37
CA LYS A 712 0.13 -1.75 -27.46
C LYS A 712 0.55 -0.82 -26.31
N LYS A 713 0.67 -1.37 -25.09
CA LYS A 713 0.94 -0.59 -23.88
C LYS A 713 2.41 -0.25 -23.75
N TYR A 714 3.30 -1.21 -23.97
CA TYR A 714 4.72 -1.09 -23.66
C TYR A 714 5.61 -0.93 -24.91
N LYS A 715 5.05 -1.03 -26.12
CA LYS A 715 5.77 -0.91 -27.40
C LYS A 715 6.91 -1.92 -27.62
N GLN A 716 6.91 -3.01 -26.86
CA GLN A 716 7.89 -4.10 -26.94
C GLN A 716 7.17 -5.44 -26.90
N GLY A 717 7.87 -6.53 -27.21
CA GLY A 717 7.34 -7.88 -27.06
C GLY A 717 7.10 -8.22 -25.59
N THR A 718 6.15 -9.13 -25.32
CA THR A 718 5.93 -9.63 -23.96
C THR A 718 7.17 -10.36 -23.48
N PRO A 719 7.82 -9.94 -22.40
CA PRO A 719 8.97 -10.66 -21.84
C PRO A 719 8.54 -12.07 -21.40
N PRO A 720 9.40 -13.08 -21.50
CA PRO A 720 9.10 -14.43 -21.04
C PRO A 720 8.94 -14.48 -19.51
N ALA A 721 8.16 -15.45 -19.04
CA ALA A 721 8.12 -15.84 -17.64
C ALA A 721 7.93 -17.36 -17.57
N TYR A 722 8.45 -17.97 -16.52
CA TYR A 722 8.49 -19.42 -16.36
C TYR A 722 7.79 -19.80 -15.06
N HIS A 723 6.95 -20.83 -15.13
CA HIS A 723 6.05 -21.27 -14.07
C HIS A 723 6.39 -22.73 -13.75
N ALA A 724 7.05 -22.97 -12.64
CA ALA A 724 7.28 -24.29 -12.12
C ALA A 724 6.13 -24.68 -11.18
N THR A 725 5.62 -25.89 -11.33
CA THR A 725 4.55 -26.45 -10.51
C THR A 725 5.01 -27.79 -9.95
N PHE A 726 4.92 -27.94 -8.63
CA PHE A 726 5.21 -29.19 -7.91
C PHE A 726 3.89 -29.71 -7.33
N LYS A 727 3.41 -30.86 -7.87
CA LYS A 727 2.13 -31.47 -7.50
C LYS A 727 2.34 -32.77 -6.76
N ASN A 728 1.52 -33.04 -5.73
CA ASN A 728 1.49 -34.36 -5.12
C ASN A 728 0.90 -35.41 -6.08
N GLU A 729 1.56 -36.55 -6.19
CA GLU A 729 1.09 -37.69 -7.03
C GLU A 729 -0.10 -38.39 -6.38
N GLU A 730 -0.08 -38.54 -5.05
CA GLU A 730 -1.17 -39.10 -4.28
C GLU A 730 -1.96 -37.97 -3.58
N LYS A 731 -3.28 -37.95 -3.79
CA LYS A 731 -4.16 -36.95 -3.13
C LYS A 731 -4.23 -37.20 -1.63
N VAL A 732 -4.00 -36.16 -0.84
CA VAL A 732 -4.04 -36.22 0.63
C VAL A 732 -4.78 -35.01 1.18
N ALA A 733 -5.43 -35.16 2.35
CA ALA A 733 -6.09 -34.04 3.03
C ALA A 733 -5.07 -33.18 3.80
N ASP A 734 -4.11 -33.81 4.45
CA ASP A 734 -3.05 -33.16 5.22
C ASP A 734 -1.73 -33.24 4.45
N MET A 735 -1.18 -32.09 4.09
CA MET A 735 0.06 -31.99 3.32
C MET A 735 1.10 -31.18 4.07
N ARG A 736 2.34 -31.62 4.01
CA ARG A 736 3.54 -30.86 4.41
C ARG A 736 4.43 -30.72 3.19
N LEU A 737 4.94 -29.52 2.97
CA LEU A 737 5.97 -29.26 1.97
C LEU A 737 7.17 -28.61 2.65
N LEU A 738 8.34 -29.04 2.27
CA LEU A 738 9.62 -28.45 2.68
C LEU A 738 10.38 -28.07 1.42
N THR A 739 10.65 -26.77 1.27
CA THR A 739 11.38 -26.25 0.11
C THR A 739 12.69 -25.64 0.56
N PHE A 740 13.79 -26.06 -0.04
CA PHE A 740 15.09 -25.40 0.07
C PHE A 740 15.34 -24.57 -1.18
N ILE A 741 15.66 -23.29 -1.01
CA ILE A 741 16.07 -22.40 -2.09
C ILE A 741 17.47 -21.92 -1.77
N GLN A 742 18.43 -22.38 -2.54
CA GLN A 742 19.83 -21.99 -2.45
C GLN A 742 20.14 -20.95 -3.50
N LEU A 743 20.91 -19.94 -3.10
CA LEU A 743 21.31 -18.79 -3.92
C LEU A 743 22.83 -18.74 -3.97
N GLY A 744 23.38 -18.36 -5.11
CA GLY A 744 24.83 -18.25 -5.29
C GLY A 744 25.18 -17.26 -6.36
N ASP A 745 26.47 -17.06 -6.53
CA ASP A 745 27.00 -16.23 -7.62
C ASP A 745 27.05 -17.06 -8.91
N LYS A 746 26.78 -16.42 -10.03
CA LYS A 746 26.80 -17.09 -11.34
C LYS A 746 28.17 -17.75 -11.59
N GLY A 747 28.13 -19.03 -11.98
CA GLY A 747 29.33 -19.84 -12.21
C GLY A 747 30.00 -20.36 -10.94
N GLY A 748 29.43 -20.06 -9.74
CA GLY A 748 29.84 -20.68 -8.49
C GLY A 748 29.28 -22.10 -8.31
N SER A 749 29.44 -22.65 -7.12
CA SER A 749 28.83 -23.92 -6.71
C SER A 749 27.90 -23.70 -5.52
N LEU A 750 26.79 -24.41 -5.50
CA LEU A 750 25.87 -24.45 -4.37
C LEU A 750 26.23 -25.65 -3.47
N PRO A 751 26.12 -25.51 -2.12
CA PRO A 751 26.26 -26.63 -1.21
C PRO A 751 25.31 -27.77 -1.55
N GLU A 752 25.78 -29.01 -1.45
CA GLU A 752 24.93 -30.18 -1.66
C GLU A 752 23.88 -30.30 -0.54
N ILE A 753 22.63 -30.61 -0.92
CA ILE A 753 21.56 -30.96 0.02
C ILE A 753 21.70 -32.45 0.37
N LYS A 754 22.30 -32.76 1.53
CA LYS A 754 22.55 -34.13 1.97
C LYS A 754 21.44 -34.61 2.92
N PRO A 755 20.67 -35.64 2.56
CA PRO A 755 19.79 -36.29 3.52
C PRO A 755 20.61 -37.00 4.60
N GLU A 756 20.33 -36.78 5.88
CA GLU A 756 20.99 -37.37 7.05
C GLU A 756 20.05 -38.34 7.80
N GLY A 757 19.01 -38.82 7.15
CA GLY A 757 17.99 -39.70 7.70
C GLY A 757 16.57 -39.19 7.41
N LYS A 758 15.56 -39.89 7.94
CA LYS A 758 14.17 -39.52 7.70
C LYS A 758 13.84 -38.11 8.26
N GLY A 759 13.49 -37.19 7.38
CA GLY A 759 13.14 -35.84 7.75
C GLY A 759 14.31 -34.95 8.23
N CYS A 760 15.55 -35.33 7.88
CA CYS A 760 16.75 -34.60 8.27
C CYS A 760 17.63 -34.32 7.05
N TRP A 761 18.10 -33.09 6.93
CA TRP A 761 18.97 -32.63 5.83
C TRP A 761 20.10 -31.75 6.34
N ARG A 762 21.24 -31.81 5.67
CA ARG A 762 22.37 -30.90 5.85
C ARG A 762 22.67 -30.15 4.56
N ILE A 763 22.86 -28.83 4.69
CA ILE A 763 23.18 -27.91 3.59
C ILE A 763 24.33 -27.04 4.05
N GLY A 764 25.57 -27.39 3.71
CA GLY A 764 26.75 -26.76 4.29
C GLY A 764 26.75 -26.82 5.82
N GLU A 765 26.77 -25.68 6.48
CA GLU A 765 26.71 -25.56 7.94
C GLU A 765 25.28 -25.64 8.54
N VAL A 766 24.26 -25.62 7.69
CA VAL A 766 22.86 -25.59 8.12
C VAL A 766 22.35 -27.02 8.26
N SER A 767 21.74 -27.36 9.38
CA SER A 767 20.96 -28.62 9.50
C SER A 767 19.48 -28.31 9.65
N VAL A 768 18.66 -29.06 8.93
CA VAL A 768 17.20 -28.92 8.95
C VAL A 768 16.58 -30.27 9.30
N GLN A 769 15.67 -30.25 10.25
CA GLN A 769 14.81 -31.40 10.58
C GLN A 769 13.35 -30.96 10.41
N ALA A 770 12.55 -31.69 9.68
CA ALA A 770 11.14 -31.41 9.48
C ALA A 770 10.28 -32.66 9.48
N GLU A 771 9.14 -32.61 10.14
CA GLU A 771 8.12 -33.67 10.07
C GLU A 771 7.29 -33.47 8.80
N LEU A 772 7.41 -34.40 7.86
CA LEU A 772 6.69 -34.40 6.60
C LEU A 772 5.42 -35.26 6.60
N ASP A 773 5.20 -36.11 7.62
CA ASP A 773 3.95 -36.83 7.75
C ASP A 773 2.81 -35.87 8.12
N GLY A 774 1.88 -35.64 7.18
CA GLY A 774 0.74 -34.74 7.36
C GLY A 774 -0.16 -35.11 8.55
N LYS A 775 -0.20 -36.37 8.94
CA LYS A 775 -1.01 -36.89 10.06
C LYS A 775 -0.40 -36.58 11.43
N LYS A 776 0.87 -36.20 11.47
CA LYS A 776 1.56 -35.83 12.71
C LYS A 776 1.52 -34.33 12.97
N ALA A 777 1.75 -33.94 14.22
CA ALA A 777 1.89 -32.54 14.59
C ALA A 777 3.05 -31.91 13.80
N PRO A 778 2.85 -30.68 13.22
CA PRO A 778 3.90 -30.01 12.49
C PRO A 778 5.09 -29.67 13.41
N ARG A 779 6.27 -29.98 12.92
CA ARG A 779 7.53 -29.63 13.59
C ARG A 779 8.63 -29.40 12.57
N ALA A 780 9.37 -28.30 12.75
CA ALA A 780 10.59 -28.04 12.00
C ALA A 780 11.66 -27.45 12.93
N ILE A 781 12.91 -27.82 12.69
CA ILE A 781 14.06 -27.30 13.43
C ILE A 781 15.12 -26.90 12.40
N VAL A 782 15.59 -25.67 12.48
CA VAL A 782 16.71 -25.17 11.68
C VAL A 782 17.85 -24.79 12.62
N ARG A 783 19.04 -25.33 12.37
CA ARG A 783 20.26 -25.00 13.13
C ARG A 783 21.29 -24.41 12.20
N TYR A 784 21.83 -23.28 12.61
CA TYR A 784 22.91 -22.58 11.91
C TYR A 784 23.85 -21.95 12.93
N LYS A 785 25.10 -22.39 12.95
CA LYS A 785 26.07 -21.99 13.98
C LYS A 785 25.51 -22.25 15.38
N ASP A 786 25.49 -21.27 16.23
CA ASP A 786 24.97 -21.30 17.61
C ASP A 786 23.44 -21.05 17.69
N GLN A 787 22.78 -20.76 16.59
CA GLN A 787 21.34 -20.48 16.53
C GLN A 787 20.53 -21.74 16.26
N VAL A 788 19.42 -21.90 16.97
CA VAL A 788 18.45 -22.98 16.78
C VAL A 788 17.04 -22.40 16.75
N LEU A 789 16.40 -22.46 15.60
CA LEU A 789 14.97 -22.13 15.45
C LEU A 789 14.15 -23.41 15.50
N GLU A 790 13.22 -23.51 16.44
CA GLU A 790 12.27 -24.62 16.57
C GLU A 790 10.85 -24.12 16.36
N ILE A 791 10.16 -24.72 15.40
CA ILE A 791 8.77 -24.44 15.01
C ILE A 791 7.93 -25.65 15.42
N THR A 792 6.82 -25.41 16.12
CA THR A 792 5.80 -26.41 16.45
C THR A 792 4.42 -25.86 16.10
N ALA A 793 3.37 -26.65 16.26
CA ALA A 793 1.99 -26.20 16.06
C ALA A 793 1.66 -24.95 16.90
N ASP A 794 2.12 -24.94 18.16
CA ASP A 794 1.67 -23.97 19.15
C ASP A 794 2.64 -22.80 19.35
N LYS A 795 3.91 -22.95 18.93
CA LYS A 795 4.94 -21.93 19.22
C LYS A 795 6.13 -22.00 18.27
N THR A 796 6.83 -20.89 18.19
CA THR A 796 8.16 -20.82 17.61
C THR A 796 9.13 -20.33 18.67
N LEU A 797 10.28 -20.99 18.79
CA LEU A 797 11.35 -20.68 19.74
C LEU A 797 12.64 -20.44 18.99
N LEU A 798 13.32 -19.34 19.25
CA LEU A 798 14.71 -19.14 18.86
C LEU A 798 15.61 -19.25 20.08
N LYS A 799 16.69 -20.04 19.95
CA LYS A 799 17.82 -20.06 20.88
C LYS A 799 19.00 -19.39 20.16
N ASP A 800 19.37 -18.24 20.63
CA ASP A 800 20.48 -17.42 20.16
C ASP A 800 21.18 -16.84 21.38
N GLY A 801 22.03 -17.68 22.02
CA GLY A 801 22.62 -17.40 23.32
C GLY A 801 21.59 -17.33 24.47
N LYS A 802 20.38 -16.84 24.20
CA LYS A 802 19.22 -16.86 25.12
C LYS A 802 18.02 -17.48 24.38
N GLN A 803 17.14 -18.15 25.12
CA GLN A 803 15.91 -18.64 24.54
C GLN A 803 14.88 -17.51 24.43
N GLN A 804 14.38 -17.26 23.23
CA GLN A 804 13.31 -16.30 22.95
C GLN A 804 12.09 -17.03 22.41
N LYS A 805 10.90 -16.77 22.97
CA LYS A 805 9.63 -17.18 22.39
C LYS A 805 9.16 -16.10 21.41
N VAL A 806 8.88 -16.50 20.22
CA VAL A 806 8.31 -15.61 19.20
C VAL A 806 6.87 -15.27 19.55
N ALA A 807 6.50 -14.01 19.51
CA ALA A 807 5.13 -13.57 19.70
C ALA A 807 4.21 -14.15 18.59
N GLU A 808 2.96 -14.35 18.93
CA GLU A 808 1.97 -14.91 17.98
C GLU A 808 0.74 -14.00 17.90
N ASN A 809 0.43 -13.59 16.70
CA ASN A 809 -0.80 -12.88 16.35
C ASN A 809 -1.86 -13.92 15.96
N LEU A 810 -2.82 -14.18 16.85
CA LEU A 810 -3.89 -15.14 16.60
C LEU A 810 -4.96 -14.63 15.63
N GLN A 811 -4.93 -13.35 15.33
CA GLN A 811 -5.87 -12.66 14.43
C GLN A 811 -5.12 -11.57 13.66
N PRO A 812 -5.67 -11.05 12.56
CA PRO A 812 -5.09 -9.92 11.86
C PRO A 812 -4.79 -8.76 12.80
N VAL A 813 -3.60 -8.17 12.65
CA VAL A 813 -3.15 -7.00 13.41
C VAL A 813 -3.37 -5.76 12.55
N GLY A 814 -3.84 -4.68 13.17
CA GLY A 814 -3.99 -3.40 12.51
C GLY A 814 -5.29 -2.67 12.85
N ASN A 815 -5.41 -1.47 12.33
CA ASN A 815 -6.58 -0.63 12.49
C ASN A 815 -7.57 -0.88 11.35
N TYR A 816 -8.52 -1.79 11.53
CA TYR A 816 -9.47 -2.23 10.52
C TYR A 816 -10.85 -1.61 10.67
N ALA A 817 -10.92 -0.45 11.27
CA ALA A 817 -12.19 0.24 11.40
C ALA A 817 -12.66 0.76 10.04
N PHE A 818 -13.66 0.13 9.53
CA PHE A 818 -14.23 0.44 8.22
C PHE A 818 -15.69 0.78 8.28
#